data_f9f3eaeab0af6c1486ca504cb5b8d93d
#
_entry.id   f9f3eaeab0af6c1486ca504cb5b8d93d
#
_cell.length_a   1.000
_cell.length_b   1.000
_cell.length_c   1.000
_cell.angle_alpha   90.00
_cell.angle_beta   90.00
_cell.angle_gamma   90.00
#
_symmetry.space_group_name_H-M   'P 1'
#
loop_
_entity.id
_entity.type
_entity.pdbx_description
1 polymer ?
#
loop_
_entity_poly.entity_id
_entity_poly.type
_entity_poly.pdbx_seq_one_letter_code
_entity_poly.pdbx_strand_id
1 'polypeptide(L)'
;MSKIAKLAIQSNLPQLDRLFDYLVPDSLSEQAVIGSRVKVLFGRSKKPLDAFIIDFPRVSEFSGRLSEILEVVGPAQTLNPNVFKLCQQLAERSASTLGDVLKLAIPPHMPKAFGTQEKSASGLQDSNSLELFPLDDDTKALVTPGQKSFLLAEPHQVELELGDGVATAPSWVRTFVLLAGTNLQQGNSTLILVPDYREHEVLMEALNTSGLIEYVANYSQEQAKSKQYIGFLKALEDRPRIVVGSRAAAFAPAHNLGSILVFDEADRSYADQASPYLHSRDVALVRQSIEDCSLVFASHSISSDMKRLIESGFLVDRTGQFAAPRVANSEPGLRVDSHAYSAIKAGLELGPVLVQVASLGDSTALYCKSCDETARCGECLGPLWIDSSGSKKCRWCNAFQINYRCPCGGQELTLGRAGATRTAAELGRAFPSARVIESTGQVRTTRISRGRTLVVATAGAEPYVEGGYSAVVLLDAKVALSRQNLRAQEEAVRAWSNAVAKSASKAPCVLVGVSGELSQLFSLWNHHKIAENEYKSRQELGLPPAVRLGSITADVSLLTELSELLAKQQAVVRIGPAPLESSSIGQQWRLIFKYPYSIGLQLAKMLKVEVARISAGKLRTSNSGRSARAITVKMNDSEVV
;
A
#
# COMPACT_ATOMS: atom_id res chain seq x y z
N MET A 1 32.82 35.34 7.78
CA MET A 1 32.20 35.14 6.45
C MET A 1 30.88 34.42 6.66
N SER A 2 29.78 34.99 6.19
CA SER A 2 28.44 34.38 6.36
C SER A 2 28.42 32.98 5.71
N LYS A 3 27.97 31.97 6.45
CA LYS A 3 27.88 30.58 5.99
C LYS A 3 26.80 30.46 4.92
N ILE A 4 27.07 29.80 3.79
CA ILE A 4 26.11 29.55 2.71
C ILE A 4 25.53 28.16 2.93
N ALA A 5 24.19 28.04 2.87
CA ALA A 5 23.48 26.76 2.90
C ALA A 5 22.81 26.48 1.54
N LYS A 6 23.01 25.26 1.04
CA LYS A 6 22.29 24.73 -0.13
C LYS A 6 21.02 24.02 0.34
N LEU A 7 19.86 24.48 -0.11
CA LEU A 7 18.55 24.09 0.40
C LEU A 7 17.72 23.33 -0.64
N ALA A 8 17.07 22.24 -0.21
CA ALA A 8 15.95 21.62 -0.90
C ALA A 8 14.63 22.23 -0.40
N ILE A 9 13.93 22.97 -1.27
CA ILE A 9 12.66 23.62 -0.92
C ILE A 9 11.53 22.58 -1.04
N GLN A 10 10.67 22.51 -0.04
CA GLN A 10 9.49 21.65 -0.05
C GLN A 10 8.38 22.27 -0.90
N SER A 11 8.44 22.11 -2.22
CA SER A 11 7.50 22.65 -3.19
C SER A 11 7.11 21.59 -4.23
N ASN A 12 5.84 21.62 -4.63
CA ASN A 12 5.30 20.77 -5.71
C ASN A 12 5.41 21.42 -7.10
N LEU A 13 6.04 22.59 -7.21
CA LEU A 13 6.18 23.30 -8.47
C LEU A 13 7.40 22.75 -9.24
N PRO A 14 7.21 22.14 -10.44
CA PRO A 14 8.30 21.51 -11.18
C PRO A 14 9.48 22.43 -11.50
N GLN A 15 9.23 23.73 -11.70
CA GLN A 15 10.28 24.73 -11.96
C GLN A 15 11.13 25.06 -10.72
N LEU A 16 10.71 24.65 -9.52
CA LEU A 16 11.44 24.81 -8.26
C LEU A 16 12.17 23.52 -7.83
N ASP A 17 12.15 22.50 -8.65
CA ASP A 17 12.76 21.21 -8.36
C ASP A 17 14.28 21.22 -8.60
N ARG A 18 14.96 22.05 -7.82
CA ARG A 18 16.41 22.19 -7.74
C ARG A 18 16.83 22.69 -6.36
N LEU A 19 18.11 22.62 -6.06
CA LEU A 19 18.66 23.20 -4.83
C LEU A 19 18.90 24.70 -5.00
N PHE A 20 18.76 25.44 -3.90
CA PHE A 20 18.92 26.91 -3.85
C PHE A 20 19.89 27.31 -2.75
N ASP A 21 20.69 28.33 -3.00
CA ASP A 21 21.64 28.87 -2.05
C ASP A 21 21.02 29.99 -1.22
N TYR A 22 21.22 29.95 0.10
CA TYR A 22 20.78 30.93 1.07
C TYR A 22 21.91 31.28 2.06
N LEU A 23 21.87 32.47 2.63
CA LEU A 23 22.76 32.84 3.72
C LEU A 23 22.24 32.31 5.04
N VAL A 24 23.13 31.82 5.87
CA VAL A 24 22.85 31.48 7.27
C VAL A 24 23.23 32.67 8.14
N PRO A 25 22.25 33.34 8.81
CA PRO A 25 22.57 34.38 9.78
C PRO A 25 23.48 33.88 10.90
N ASP A 26 24.36 34.75 11.40
CA ASP A 26 25.29 34.38 12.49
C ASP A 26 24.54 33.87 13.73
N SER A 27 23.36 34.41 14.03
CA SER A 27 22.48 33.98 15.12
C SER A 27 21.94 32.55 14.99
N LEU A 28 21.93 31.98 13.78
CA LEU A 28 21.45 30.62 13.50
C LEU A 28 22.60 29.64 13.16
N SER A 29 23.84 30.11 13.14
CA SER A 29 25.00 29.36 12.64
C SER A 29 25.26 28.06 13.40
N GLU A 30 25.05 28.04 14.70
CA GLU A 30 25.22 26.85 15.56
C GLU A 30 24.07 25.83 15.39
N GLN A 31 22.84 26.31 15.15
CA GLN A 31 21.64 25.47 15.01
C GLN A 31 21.50 24.90 13.59
N ALA A 32 22.06 25.60 12.60
CA ALA A 32 21.96 25.22 11.19
C ALA A 32 23.00 24.15 10.86
N VAL A 33 22.56 22.87 10.85
CA VAL A 33 23.35 21.71 10.45
C VAL A 33 22.75 21.04 9.20
N ILE A 34 23.50 20.14 8.56
CA ILE A 34 22.96 19.33 7.45
C ILE A 34 21.77 18.51 7.95
N GLY A 35 20.66 18.56 7.21
CA GLY A 35 19.41 17.92 7.59
C GLY A 35 18.46 18.80 8.42
N SER A 36 18.87 20.00 8.84
CA SER A 36 17.97 20.92 9.55
C SER A 36 16.81 21.36 8.66
N ARG A 37 15.60 21.37 9.24
CA ARG A 37 14.43 22.05 8.64
C ARG A 37 14.54 23.53 8.90
N VAL A 38 14.35 24.32 7.85
CA VAL A 38 14.40 25.78 7.92
C VAL A 38 13.21 26.42 7.25
N LYS A 39 12.88 27.65 7.64
CA LYS A 39 11.90 28.49 6.94
C LYS A 39 12.63 29.51 6.06
N VAL A 40 12.18 29.66 4.83
CA VAL A 40 12.73 30.60 3.88
C VAL A 40 11.63 31.34 3.11
N LEU A 41 11.90 32.58 2.70
CA LEU A 41 11.08 33.27 1.72
C LEU A 41 11.57 32.95 0.32
N PHE A 42 10.65 32.65 -0.58
CA PHE A 42 10.98 32.36 -1.97
C PHE A 42 10.27 33.30 -2.93
N GLY A 43 11.06 33.92 -3.81
CA GLY A 43 10.56 34.87 -4.82
C GLY A 43 9.86 36.07 -4.20
N ARG A 44 8.68 36.42 -4.75
CA ARG A 44 7.87 37.56 -4.26
C ARG A 44 6.86 37.15 -3.17
N SER A 45 6.84 35.88 -2.79
CA SER A 45 5.92 35.38 -1.76
C SER A 45 6.35 35.88 -0.38
N LYS A 46 5.39 36.41 0.38
CA LYS A 46 5.60 36.78 1.79
C LYS A 46 5.36 35.57 2.74
N LYS A 47 4.92 34.44 2.21
CA LYS A 47 4.65 33.24 2.99
C LYS A 47 5.90 32.36 3.05
N PRO A 48 6.43 32.09 4.25
CA PRO A 48 7.57 31.19 4.41
C PRO A 48 7.25 29.77 3.92
N LEU A 49 8.24 29.13 3.28
CA LEU A 49 8.22 27.74 2.87
C LEU A 49 9.17 26.93 3.75
N ASP A 50 8.83 25.64 3.95
CA ASP A 50 9.75 24.69 4.54
C ASP A 50 10.84 24.32 3.52
N ALA A 51 12.07 24.24 4.01
CA ALA A 51 13.21 23.76 3.25
C ALA A 51 14.14 22.95 4.18
N PHE A 52 15.04 22.21 3.58
CA PHE A 52 16.02 21.40 4.32
C PHE A 52 17.44 21.74 3.87
N ILE A 53 18.36 21.89 4.81
CA ILE A 53 19.77 22.11 4.56
C ILE A 53 20.39 20.81 4.07
N ILE A 54 20.95 20.83 2.85
CA ILE A 54 21.54 19.64 2.23
C ILE A 54 23.06 19.72 2.26
N ASP A 55 23.62 20.92 2.12
CA ASP A 55 25.07 21.14 2.06
C ASP A 55 25.43 22.56 2.47
N PHE A 56 26.73 22.79 2.75
CA PHE A 56 27.32 24.09 3.01
C PHE A 56 28.46 24.37 2.01
N PRO A 57 28.13 24.85 0.80
CA PRO A 57 29.16 25.16 -0.20
C PRO A 57 30.02 26.36 0.24
N ARG A 58 31.29 26.35 -0.12
CA ARG A 58 32.20 27.46 0.15
C ARG A 58 31.88 28.69 -0.68
N VAL A 59 31.37 28.51 -1.87
CA VAL A 59 31.01 29.57 -2.84
C VAL A 59 29.65 29.26 -3.42
N SER A 60 28.81 30.29 -3.59
CA SER A 60 27.51 30.15 -4.26
C SER A 60 27.67 30.11 -5.78
N GLU A 61 26.91 29.26 -6.44
CA GLU A 61 26.75 29.23 -7.89
C GLU A 61 25.84 30.38 -8.41
N PHE A 62 25.13 31.05 -7.49
CA PHE A 62 24.23 32.14 -7.82
C PHE A 62 24.95 33.48 -7.75
N SER A 63 24.94 34.24 -8.86
CA SER A 63 25.63 35.53 -8.97
C SER A 63 24.88 36.72 -8.38
N GLY A 64 23.62 36.54 -7.92
CA GLY A 64 22.81 37.58 -7.32
C GLY A 64 22.93 37.66 -5.80
N ARG A 65 22.19 38.60 -5.20
CA ARG A 65 22.11 38.70 -3.72
C ARG A 65 21.35 37.50 -3.15
N LEU A 66 21.99 36.76 -2.25
CA LEU A 66 21.37 35.66 -1.55
C LEU A 66 20.38 36.17 -0.49
N SER A 67 19.24 35.47 -0.36
CA SER A 67 18.30 35.65 0.75
C SER A 67 18.78 34.91 1.98
N GLU A 68 18.30 35.30 3.15
CA GLU A 68 18.66 34.67 4.44
C GLU A 68 17.63 33.61 4.86
N ILE A 69 18.08 32.62 5.61
CA ILE A 69 17.23 31.69 6.35
C ILE A 69 16.55 32.48 7.48
N LEU A 70 15.22 32.29 7.64
CA LEU A 70 14.44 32.99 8.67
C LEU A 70 14.57 32.36 10.05
N GLU A 71 14.44 31.04 10.11
CA GLU A 71 14.49 30.25 11.35
C GLU A 71 14.87 28.80 11.09
N VAL A 72 15.43 28.14 12.09
CA VAL A 72 15.60 26.68 12.16
C VAL A 72 14.44 26.10 12.97
N VAL A 73 13.82 25.01 12.50
CA VAL A 73 12.57 24.50 13.04
C VAL A 73 12.70 23.03 13.44
N GLY A 74 12.35 22.70 14.69
CA GLY A 74 12.31 21.33 15.19
C GLY A 74 13.69 20.76 15.55
N PRO A 75 13.89 19.43 15.47
CA PRO A 75 15.16 18.78 15.78
C PRO A 75 16.30 19.30 14.90
N ALA A 76 17.51 19.32 15.43
CA ALA A 76 18.68 19.78 14.70
C ALA A 76 18.84 19.07 13.34
N GLN A 77 18.71 17.75 13.32
CA GLN A 77 18.76 16.94 12.09
C GLN A 77 17.43 16.26 11.82
N THR A 78 16.50 16.97 11.17
CA THR A 78 15.19 16.45 10.82
C THR A 78 15.23 15.50 9.61
N LEU A 79 16.14 15.74 8.66
CA LEU A 79 16.33 14.96 7.45
C LEU A 79 17.63 14.16 7.52
N ASN A 80 17.51 12.84 7.64
CA ASN A 80 18.64 11.92 7.59
C ASN A 80 19.21 11.82 6.16
N PRO A 81 20.54 11.74 5.95
CA PRO A 81 21.15 11.65 4.62
C PRO A 81 20.65 10.48 3.76
N ASN A 82 20.42 9.29 4.34
CA ASN A 82 19.89 8.15 3.62
C ASN A 82 18.44 8.38 3.16
N VAL A 83 17.62 9.00 4.02
CA VAL A 83 16.24 9.40 3.66
C VAL A 83 16.26 10.46 2.55
N PHE A 84 17.20 11.41 2.58
CA PHE A 84 17.35 12.38 1.50
C PHE A 84 17.70 11.68 0.16
N LYS A 85 18.69 10.79 0.17
CA LYS A 85 19.08 9.99 -1.00
C LYS A 85 17.91 9.14 -1.53
N LEU A 86 17.11 8.56 -0.62
CA LEU A 86 15.87 7.85 -0.97
C LEU A 86 14.89 8.77 -1.69
N CYS A 87 14.62 9.95 -1.12
CA CYS A 87 13.70 10.93 -1.72
C CYS A 87 14.17 11.38 -3.12
N GLN A 88 15.47 11.61 -3.31
CA GLN A 88 16.03 11.95 -4.63
C GLN A 88 15.80 10.83 -5.66
N GLN A 89 16.15 9.59 -5.32
CA GLN A 89 15.98 8.46 -6.24
C GLN A 89 14.52 8.20 -6.57
N LEU A 90 13.63 8.32 -5.61
CA LEU A 90 12.18 8.15 -5.84
C LEU A 90 11.60 9.26 -6.70
N ALA A 91 11.98 10.52 -6.47
CA ALA A 91 11.56 11.65 -7.30
C ALA A 91 11.99 11.51 -8.76
N GLU A 92 13.21 11.01 -9.01
CA GLU A 92 13.68 10.72 -10.35
C GLU A 92 12.90 9.58 -11.03
N ARG A 93 12.61 8.49 -10.30
CA ARG A 93 11.92 7.29 -10.82
C ARG A 93 10.43 7.52 -11.06
N SER A 94 9.80 8.41 -10.31
CA SER A 94 8.36 8.72 -10.41
C SER A 94 8.03 9.92 -11.30
N ALA A 95 9.03 10.56 -11.92
CA ALA A 95 8.87 11.82 -12.66
C ALA A 95 8.22 12.95 -11.82
N SER A 96 8.39 12.91 -10.49
CA SER A 96 7.85 13.90 -9.55
C SER A 96 8.91 14.87 -9.05
N THR A 97 8.49 15.87 -8.26
CA THR A 97 9.42 16.80 -7.62
C THR A 97 10.04 16.19 -6.35
N LEU A 98 11.26 16.57 -6.03
CA LEU A 98 11.87 16.22 -4.74
C LEU A 98 11.01 16.74 -3.58
N GLY A 99 10.43 17.93 -3.73
CA GLY A 99 9.55 18.54 -2.72
C GLY A 99 8.29 17.70 -2.43
N ASP A 100 7.70 17.04 -3.43
CA ASP A 100 6.56 16.14 -3.23
C ASP A 100 6.96 14.91 -2.40
N VAL A 101 8.13 14.30 -2.70
CA VAL A 101 8.60 13.13 -1.95
C VAL A 101 9.02 13.51 -0.53
N LEU A 102 9.72 14.64 -0.34
CA LEU A 102 10.07 15.15 0.99
C LEU A 102 8.83 15.40 1.87
N LYS A 103 7.71 15.78 1.26
CA LYS A 103 6.43 16.00 1.95
C LYS A 103 5.81 14.71 2.49
N LEU A 104 6.05 13.58 1.81
CA LEU A 104 5.67 12.25 2.31
C LEU A 104 6.62 11.76 3.41
N ALA A 105 7.92 12.00 3.22
CA ALA A 105 8.97 11.50 4.09
C ALA A 105 8.99 12.18 5.46
N ILE A 106 8.73 13.49 5.51
CA ILE A 106 8.91 14.28 6.72
C ILE A 106 7.60 14.95 7.13
N PRO A 107 7.04 14.58 8.29
CA PRO A 107 5.79 15.16 8.77
C PRO A 107 5.93 16.65 9.07
N PRO A 108 4.85 17.45 9.03
CA PRO A 108 4.85 18.85 9.46
C PRO A 108 5.34 19.00 10.90
N HIS A 109 6.09 20.07 11.18
CA HIS A 109 6.53 20.35 12.54
C HIS A 109 5.36 20.64 13.49
N MET A 110 5.43 20.04 14.70
CA MET A 110 4.41 20.19 15.74
C MET A 110 5.08 20.64 17.05
N PRO A 111 5.16 21.97 17.31
CA PRO A 111 5.93 22.50 18.46
C PRO A 111 5.53 21.94 19.82
N LYS A 112 4.20 21.76 20.06
CA LYS A 112 3.70 21.21 21.34
C LYS A 112 4.15 19.76 21.57
N ALA A 113 4.14 18.94 20.53
CA ALA A 113 4.57 17.54 20.62
C ALA A 113 6.09 17.44 20.79
N PHE A 114 6.85 18.33 20.13
CA PHE A 114 8.30 18.41 20.26
C PHE A 114 8.73 18.72 21.70
N GLY A 115 8.18 19.75 22.32
CA GLY A 115 8.51 20.14 23.71
C GLY A 115 8.10 19.11 24.76
N THR A 116 7.18 18.18 24.45
CA THR A 116 6.80 17.08 25.36
C THR A 116 7.86 15.95 25.31
N GLN A 117 8.41 15.65 24.14
CA GLN A 117 9.41 14.60 23.94
C GLN A 117 10.74 14.91 24.64
N GLU A 118 11.21 16.17 24.59
CA GLU A 118 12.45 16.58 25.27
C GLU A 118 12.44 16.27 26.78
N LYS A 119 11.26 16.23 27.39
CA LYS A 119 11.08 15.94 28.82
C LYS A 119 11.03 14.44 29.15
N SER A 120 10.82 13.56 28.16
CA SER A 120 10.59 12.11 28.34
C SER A 120 11.80 11.22 27.99
N ALA A 121 12.92 11.80 27.60
CA ALA A 121 14.04 11.05 26.98
C ALA A 121 14.93 10.25 27.95
N SER A 122 14.50 9.99 29.20
CA SER A 122 15.32 9.26 30.19
C SER A 122 14.70 7.90 30.55
N GLY A 123 15.42 6.80 30.28
CA GLY A 123 15.18 5.54 30.96
C GLY A 123 14.94 4.26 30.14
N LEU A 124 15.37 4.18 28.86
CA LEU A 124 15.34 2.89 28.17
C LEU A 124 16.46 1.96 28.66
N GLN A 125 16.10 0.70 28.90
CA GLN A 125 17.09 -0.36 29.16
C GLN A 125 17.99 -0.60 27.95
N ASP A 126 19.19 -1.08 28.17
CA ASP A 126 20.10 -1.48 27.10
C ASP A 126 19.48 -2.68 26.35
N SER A 127 19.33 -2.57 25.03
CA SER A 127 18.75 -3.61 24.17
C SER A 127 19.55 -4.92 24.20
N ASN A 128 20.81 -4.89 24.61
CA ASN A 128 21.67 -6.07 24.75
C ASN A 128 21.23 -7.03 25.87
N SER A 129 20.36 -6.58 26.78
CA SER A 129 19.84 -7.40 27.90
C SER A 129 18.53 -8.16 27.56
N LEU A 130 18.01 -8.04 26.34
CA LEU A 130 16.78 -8.72 25.92
C LEU A 130 17.03 -10.22 25.78
N GLU A 131 16.29 -11.04 26.52
CA GLU A 131 16.24 -12.48 26.33
C GLU A 131 15.26 -12.78 25.19
N LEU A 132 15.80 -13.25 24.08
CA LEU A 132 14.99 -13.70 22.92
C LEU A 132 15.33 -15.15 22.60
N PHE A 133 14.37 -15.84 22.00
CA PHE A 133 14.59 -17.20 21.54
C PHE A 133 15.71 -17.26 20.49
N PRO A 134 16.58 -18.27 20.55
CA PRO A 134 17.59 -18.46 19.53
C PRO A 134 16.91 -18.68 18.17
N LEU A 135 17.37 -17.94 17.17
CA LEU A 135 16.93 -18.13 15.80
C LEU A 135 17.60 -19.38 15.22
N ASP A 136 16.84 -20.16 14.47
CA ASP A 136 17.41 -21.15 13.56
C ASP A 136 18.19 -20.47 12.40
N ASP A 137 18.94 -21.24 11.66
CA ASP A 137 19.81 -20.68 10.61
C ASP A 137 19.01 -20.07 9.45
N ASP A 138 17.82 -20.58 9.16
CA ASP A 138 16.93 -20.02 8.13
C ASP A 138 16.40 -18.65 8.55
N THR A 139 16.00 -18.49 9.80
CA THR A 139 15.53 -17.21 10.35
C THR A 139 16.69 -16.21 10.49
N LYS A 140 17.90 -16.65 10.87
CA LYS A 140 19.10 -15.79 10.89
C LYS A 140 19.42 -15.22 9.51
N ALA A 141 19.22 -15.99 8.44
CA ALA A 141 19.43 -15.52 7.09
C ALA A 141 18.53 -14.34 6.72
N LEU A 142 17.35 -14.19 7.36
CA LEU A 142 16.41 -13.09 7.11
C LEU A 142 16.88 -11.73 7.66
N VAL A 143 17.80 -11.70 8.62
CA VAL A 143 18.38 -10.46 9.19
C VAL A 143 19.79 -10.18 8.66
N THR A 144 20.31 -11.04 7.78
CA THR A 144 21.64 -10.84 7.20
C THR A 144 21.63 -9.65 6.24
N PRO A 145 22.54 -8.67 6.38
CA PRO A 145 22.62 -7.52 5.48
C PRO A 145 22.66 -7.92 4.01
N GLY A 146 22.01 -7.14 3.15
CA GLY A 146 21.93 -7.39 1.72
C GLY A 146 21.00 -8.51 1.28
N GLN A 147 20.54 -9.39 2.18
CA GLN A 147 19.60 -10.46 1.85
C GLN A 147 18.20 -9.91 1.53
N LYS A 148 17.57 -10.49 0.52
CA LYS A 148 16.23 -10.14 0.07
C LYS A 148 15.41 -11.39 -0.04
N SER A 149 14.37 -11.50 0.75
CA SER A 149 13.62 -12.75 0.92
C SER A 149 12.13 -12.55 0.75
N PHE A 150 11.47 -13.60 0.29
CA PHE A 150 10.02 -13.74 0.33
C PHE A 150 9.64 -14.93 1.21
N LEU A 151 8.57 -14.78 2.00
CA LEU A 151 7.98 -15.81 2.84
C LEU A 151 6.49 -15.92 2.53
N LEU A 152 6.02 -17.07 2.07
CA LEU A 152 4.61 -17.39 2.16
C LEU A 152 4.32 -17.72 3.62
N ALA A 153 3.57 -16.84 4.29
CA ALA A 153 3.27 -16.97 5.71
C ALA A 153 2.38 -18.21 5.96
N GLU A 154 2.74 -18.98 6.95
CA GLU A 154 1.92 -20.11 7.40
C GLU A 154 0.50 -19.61 7.76
N PRO A 155 -0.56 -20.25 7.25
CA PRO A 155 -1.92 -19.94 7.70
C PRO A 155 -2.09 -20.38 9.16
N HIS A 156 -3.13 -19.85 9.80
CA HIS A 156 -3.44 -20.06 11.21
C HIS A 156 -2.57 -19.26 12.18
N GLN A 157 -3.01 -19.24 13.42
CA GLN A 157 -2.28 -18.63 14.52
C GLN A 157 -1.31 -19.66 15.13
N VAL A 158 -0.18 -19.15 15.59
CA VAL A 158 0.85 -19.93 16.28
C VAL A 158 1.02 -19.37 17.70
N GLU A 159 1.56 -20.17 18.59
CA GLU A 159 1.93 -19.72 19.93
C GLU A 159 3.15 -18.80 19.84
N LEU A 160 3.06 -17.70 20.54
CA LEU A 160 4.12 -16.73 20.74
C LEU A 160 4.54 -16.82 22.21
N GLU A 161 5.58 -17.58 22.47
CA GLU A 161 6.21 -17.66 23.80
C GLU A 161 7.38 -16.68 23.84
N LEU A 162 7.24 -15.58 24.55
CA LEU A 162 8.32 -14.60 24.76
C LEU A 162 8.17 -14.04 26.17
N GLY A 163 9.25 -14.17 26.98
CA GLY A 163 9.21 -13.80 28.39
C GLY A 163 8.28 -14.69 29.21
N ASP A 164 7.54 -14.11 30.16
CA ASP A 164 6.66 -14.86 31.09
C ASP A 164 5.25 -15.13 30.52
N GLY A 165 4.99 -14.82 29.23
CA GLY A 165 3.66 -14.92 28.63
C GLY A 165 3.58 -15.80 27.40
N VAL A 166 2.45 -16.52 27.26
CA VAL A 166 2.07 -17.24 26.04
C VAL A 166 0.89 -16.49 25.42
N ALA A 167 1.03 -16.06 24.17
CA ALA A 167 -0.03 -15.46 23.38
C ALA A 167 -0.16 -16.18 22.04
N THR A 168 -1.35 -16.16 21.44
CA THR A 168 -1.52 -16.62 20.06
C THR A 168 -1.48 -15.46 19.09
N ALA A 169 -0.68 -15.58 18.03
CA ALA A 169 -0.54 -14.55 17.01
C ALA A 169 -0.47 -15.19 15.60
N PRO A 170 -0.78 -14.44 14.53
CA PRO A 170 -0.47 -14.89 13.18
C PRO A 170 1.02 -15.22 13.03
N SER A 171 1.35 -16.24 12.23
CA SER A 171 2.73 -16.72 12.06
C SER A 171 3.70 -15.62 11.60
N TRP A 172 3.25 -14.74 10.69
CA TRP A 172 4.05 -13.60 10.24
C TRP A 172 4.38 -12.60 11.36
N VAL A 173 3.45 -12.41 12.32
CA VAL A 173 3.68 -11.55 13.50
C VAL A 173 4.80 -12.13 14.36
N ARG A 174 4.72 -13.43 14.66
CA ARG A 174 5.79 -14.12 15.41
C ARG A 174 7.14 -13.94 14.73
N THR A 175 7.21 -14.19 13.41
CA THR A 175 8.44 -14.01 12.63
C THR A 175 8.96 -12.57 12.72
N PHE A 176 8.10 -11.57 12.51
CA PHE A 176 8.51 -10.17 12.53
C PHE A 176 8.97 -9.69 13.91
N VAL A 177 8.31 -10.14 14.97
CA VAL A 177 8.72 -9.86 16.36
C VAL A 177 10.11 -10.43 16.66
N LEU A 178 10.36 -11.69 16.27
CA LEU A 178 11.67 -12.35 16.44
C LEU A 178 12.77 -11.61 15.67
N LEU A 179 12.54 -11.26 14.39
CA LEU A 179 13.50 -10.54 13.57
C LEU A 179 13.79 -9.14 14.13
N ALA A 180 12.76 -8.42 14.59
CA ALA A 180 12.91 -7.10 15.18
C ALA A 180 13.71 -7.14 16.49
N GLY A 181 13.42 -8.11 17.35
CA GLY A 181 14.17 -8.33 18.58
C GLY A 181 15.63 -8.66 18.33
N THR A 182 15.91 -9.52 17.36
CA THR A 182 17.29 -9.88 16.95
C THR A 182 18.06 -8.66 16.43
N ASN A 183 17.43 -7.83 15.60
CA ASN A 183 18.05 -6.58 15.14
C ASN A 183 18.37 -5.65 16.32
N LEU A 184 17.44 -5.50 17.28
CA LEU A 184 17.70 -4.68 18.47
C LEU A 184 18.91 -5.17 19.27
N GLN A 185 19.04 -6.50 19.49
CA GLN A 185 20.21 -7.10 20.16
C GLN A 185 21.52 -6.83 19.41
N GLN A 186 21.46 -6.73 18.08
CA GLN A 186 22.61 -6.40 17.23
C GLN A 186 22.89 -4.90 17.13
N GLY A 187 22.14 -4.05 17.83
CA GLY A 187 22.27 -2.59 17.76
C GLY A 187 21.66 -1.98 16.48
N ASN A 188 20.75 -2.68 15.82
CA ASN A 188 20.13 -2.29 14.57
C ASN A 188 18.64 -1.97 14.73
N SER A 189 18.14 -1.03 13.93
CA SER A 189 16.70 -0.73 13.82
C SER A 189 16.00 -1.64 12.82
N THR A 190 14.69 -1.80 13.00
CA THR A 190 13.81 -2.51 12.06
C THR A 190 12.67 -1.63 11.63
N LEU A 191 12.38 -1.58 10.32
CA LEU A 191 11.15 -1.02 9.79
C LEU A 191 10.15 -2.14 9.53
N ILE A 192 8.95 -2.03 10.09
CA ILE A 192 7.85 -2.98 9.86
C ILE A 192 6.69 -2.25 9.20
N LEU A 193 6.36 -2.66 7.98
CA LEU A 193 5.26 -2.12 7.21
C LEU A 193 4.08 -3.10 7.24
N VAL A 194 2.92 -2.60 7.67
CA VAL A 194 1.66 -3.35 7.69
C VAL A 194 0.57 -2.54 6.97
N PRO A 195 -0.38 -3.22 6.28
CA PRO A 195 -1.30 -2.52 5.38
C PRO A 195 -2.33 -1.66 6.12
N ASP A 196 -2.92 -2.17 7.19
CA ASP A 196 -4.01 -1.47 7.87
C ASP A 196 -3.91 -1.56 9.42
N TYR A 197 -4.91 -1.00 10.09
CA TYR A 197 -4.95 -0.90 11.55
C TYR A 197 -5.11 -2.25 12.25
N ARG A 198 -5.70 -3.27 11.62
CA ARG A 198 -5.90 -4.61 12.22
C ARG A 198 -4.58 -5.33 12.39
N GLU A 199 -3.82 -5.42 11.32
CA GLU A 199 -2.47 -5.98 11.33
C GLU A 199 -1.56 -5.17 12.25
N HIS A 200 -1.71 -3.83 12.26
CA HIS A 200 -0.98 -2.95 13.16
C HIS A 200 -1.30 -3.25 14.64
N GLU A 201 -2.57 -3.35 15.03
CA GLU A 201 -2.96 -3.62 16.42
C GLU A 201 -2.47 -4.99 16.90
N VAL A 202 -2.61 -6.03 16.06
CA VAL A 202 -2.16 -7.39 16.39
C VAL A 202 -0.63 -7.44 16.56
N LEU A 203 0.11 -6.74 15.69
CA LEU A 203 1.57 -6.62 15.81
C LEU A 203 1.97 -5.84 17.08
N MET A 204 1.30 -4.72 17.37
CA MET A 204 1.58 -3.91 18.56
C MET A 204 1.32 -4.69 19.87
N GLU A 205 0.28 -5.50 19.91
CA GLU A 205 0.00 -6.37 21.04
C GLU A 205 1.08 -7.43 21.22
N ALA A 206 1.53 -8.07 20.14
CA ALA A 206 2.62 -9.04 20.18
C ALA A 206 3.93 -8.39 20.63
N LEU A 207 4.27 -7.19 20.14
CA LEU A 207 5.43 -6.42 20.60
C LEU A 207 5.35 -6.05 22.08
N ASN A 208 4.14 -5.75 22.58
CA ASN A 208 3.91 -5.46 23.99
C ASN A 208 4.11 -6.73 24.85
N THR A 209 3.49 -7.85 24.45
CA THR A 209 3.64 -9.14 25.16
C THR A 209 5.10 -9.61 25.19
N SER A 210 5.87 -9.29 24.15
CA SER A 210 7.29 -9.63 24.05
C SER A 210 8.23 -8.63 24.74
N GLY A 211 7.72 -7.64 25.49
CA GLY A 211 8.52 -6.63 26.17
C GLY A 211 9.21 -5.63 25.24
N LEU A 212 8.88 -5.63 23.94
CA LEU A 212 9.54 -4.78 22.92
C LEU A 212 8.86 -3.42 22.71
N ILE A 213 7.74 -3.15 23.39
CA ILE A 213 6.91 -1.96 23.15
C ILE A 213 7.65 -0.63 23.41
N GLU A 214 8.57 -0.58 24.33
CA GLU A 214 9.35 0.64 24.66
C GLU A 214 10.29 1.07 23.53
N TYR A 215 10.74 0.12 22.71
CA TYR A 215 11.59 0.36 21.55
C TYR A 215 10.79 0.82 20.32
N VAL A 216 9.44 0.78 20.39
CA VAL A 216 8.58 1.07 19.24
C VAL A 216 8.45 2.56 18.98
N ALA A 217 8.75 2.96 17.75
CA ALA A 217 8.37 4.23 17.14
C ALA A 217 7.14 4.01 16.25
N ASN A 218 5.97 4.40 16.75
CA ASN A 218 4.70 4.11 16.10
C ASN A 218 4.32 5.20 15.06
N TYR A 219 4.23 4.80 13.80
CA TYR A 219 3.90 5.62 12.63
C TYR A 219 2.48 5.38 12.08
N SER A 220 1.60 4.76 12.86
CA SER A 220 0.23 4.49 12.40
C SER A 220 -0.51 5.76 12.00
N GLN A 221 -1.14 5.75 10.82
CA GLN A 221 -1.98 6.85 10.32
C GLN A 221 -3.30 6.99 11.08
N GLU A 222 -3.71 5.97 11.83
CA GLU A 222 -4.91 5.97 12.67
C GLU A 222 -4.76 6.81 13.93
N GLN A 223 -3.53 7.16 14.29
CA GLN A 223 -3.26 8.00 15.45
C GLN A 223 -3.43 9.49 15.14
N ALA A 224 -3.67 10.28 16.19
CA ALA A 224 -3.62 11.73 16.09
C ALA A 224 -2.26 12.19 15.55
N LYS A 225 -2.24 13.23 14.72
CA LYS A 225 -1.02 13.77 14.09
C LYS A 225 0.11 14.06 15.08
N SER A 226 -0.24 14.48 16.31
CA SER A 226 0.74 14.70 17.39
C SER A 226 1.44 13.43 17.83
N LYS A 227 0.72 12.31 17.92
CA LYS A 227 1.29 11.00 18.25
C LYS A 227 2.17 10.46 17.12
N GLN A 228 1.74 10.65 15.86
CA GLN A 228 2.57 10.31 14.69
C GLN A 228 3.89 11.11 14.70
N TYR A 229 3.82 12.41 15.05
CA TYR A 229 5.01 13.24 15.14
C TYR A 229 5.94 12.79 16.28
N ILE A 230 5.42 12.34 17.42
CA ILE A 230 6.20 11.72 18.49
C ILE A 230 6.87 10.43 18.00
N GLY A 231 6.16 9.59 17.23
CA GLY A 231 6.76 8.41 16.57
C GLY A 231 7.93 8.80 15.66
N PHE A 232 7.79 9.86 14.86
CA PHE A 232 8.86 10.40 14.04
C PHE A 232 10.07 10.86 14.87
N LEU A 233 9.85 11.59 15.96
CA LEU A 233 10.92 12.03 16.85
C LEU A 233 11.66 10.86 17.51
N LYS A 234 10.93 9.81 17.93
CA LYS A 234 11.56 8.58 18.45
C LYS A 234 12.41 7.87 17.41
N ALA A 235 11.98 7.86 16.15
CA ALA A 235 12.74 7.24 15.06
C ALA A 235 14.00 8.05 14.67
N LEU A 236 14.04 9.36 14.98
CA LEU A 236 15.22 10.22 14.80
C LEU A 236 16.30 10.02 15.87
N GLU A 237 15.99 9.36 16.99
CA GLU A 237 16.95 9.15 18.05
C GLU A 237 18.15 8.32 17.58
N ASP A 238 19.33 8.63 18.10
CA ASP A 238 20.59 7.94 17.77
C ASP A 238 20.72 6.63 18.57
N ARG A 239 19.72 5.75 18.39
CA ARG A 239 19.65 4.41 18.99
C ARG A 239 18.69 3.50 18.20
N PRO A 240 18.84 2.17 18.34
CA PRO A 240 17.97 1.21 17.66
C PRO A 240 16.50 1.37 18.03
N ARG A 241 15.62 1.29 17.04
CA ARG A 241 14.17 1.38 17.18
C ARG A 241 13.44 0.37 16.28
N ILE A 242 12.26 -0.06 16.71
CA ILE A 242 11.30 -0.78 15.88
C ILE A 242 10.29 0.25 15.37
N VAL A 243 10.40 0.62 14.11
CA VAL A 243 9.46 1.56 13.48
C VAL A 243 8.31 0.77 12.87
N VAL A 244 7.08 0.98 13.36
CA VAL A 244 5.89 0.26 12.89
C VAL A 244 4.91 1.22 12.24
N GLY A 245 4.42 0.90 11.05
CA GLY A 245 3.39 1.71 10.40
C GLY A 245 3.04 1.22 8.99
N SER A 246 2.42 2.09 8.21
CA SER A 246 2.09 1.83 6.81
C SER A 246 2.98 2.65 5.87
N ARG A 247 2.42 3.29 4.83
CA ARG A 247 3.17 4.05 3.81
C ARG A 247 4.22 5.02 4.36
N ALA A 248 3.85 5.84 5.35
CA ALA A 248 4.76 6.84 5.91
C ALA A 248 5.98 6.21 6.62
N ALA A 249 5.82 5.03 7.22
CA ALA A 249 6.90 4.32 7.89
C ALA A 249 8.02 3.90 6.93
N ALA A 250 7.73 3.69 5.64
CA ALA A 250 8.74 3.36 4.64
C ALA A 250 9.81 4.46 4.47
N PHE A 251 9.50 5.71 4.84
CA PHE A 251 10.41 6.86 4.82
C PHE A 251 11.00 7.21 6.18
N ALA A 252 10.58 6.55 7.25
CA ALA A 252 10.99 6.91 8.60
C ALA A 252 12.51 6.89 8.75
N PRO A 253 13.12 7.86 9.44
CA PRO A 253 14.53 7.75 9.80
C PRO A 253 14.76 6.53 10.69
N ALA A 254 15.96 5.97 10.64
CA ALA A 254 16.33 4.85 11.46
C ALA A 254 17.84 4.90 11.75
N HIS A 255 18.21 4.67 13.01
CA HIS A 255 19.60 4.46 13.40
C HIS A 255 20.00 3.03 12.98
N ASN A 256 21.09 2.87 12.23
CA ASN A 256 21.60 1.56 11.78
C ASN A 256 20.50 0.61 11.30
N LEU A 257 19.88 0.91 10.16
CA LEU A 257 18.78 0.09 9.65
C LEU A 257 19.27 -1.33 9.29
N GLY A 258 18.83 -2.34 10.06
CA GLY A 258 19.17 -3.76 9.85
C GLY A 258 18.19 -4.47 8.93
N SER A 259 16.88 -4.19 9.06
CA SER A 259 15.86 -4.89 8.26
C SER A 259 14.67 -4.01 7.89
N ILE A 260 14.11 -4.29 6.71
CA ILE A 260 12.80 -3.81 6.27
C ILE A 260 11.89 -5.04 6.14
N LEU A 261 10.82 -5.10 6.93
CA LEU A 261 9.85 -6.18 6.94
C LEU A 261 8.52 -5.65 6.41
N VAL A 262 7.97 -6.29 5.38
CA VAL A 262 6.74 -5.85 4.72
C VAL A 262 5.74 -7.00 4.70
N PHE A 263 4.59 -6.81 5.36
CA PHE A 263 3.52 -7.78 5.33
C PHE A 263 2.49 -7.41 4.27
N ASP A 264 2.05 -8.41 3.47
CA ASP A 264 0.97 -8.32 2.47
C ASP A 264 1.15 -7.14 1.48
N GLU A 265 2.31 -7.11 0.82
CA GLU A 265 2.76 -6.01 -0.03
C GLU A 265 1.82 -5.65 -1.18
N ALA A 266 0.94 -6.59 -1.59
CA ALA A 266 -0.04 -6.38 -2.64
C ALA A 266 -1.30 -5.62 -2.18
N ASP A 267 -1.40 -5.27 -0.90
CA ASP A 267 -2.53 -4.48 -0.41
C ASP A 267 -2.55 -3.07 -1.01
N ARG A 268 -3.74 -2.65 -1.47
CA ARG A 268 -3.94 -1.33 -2.09
C ARG A 268 -3.62 -0.16 -1.17
N SER A 269 -3.67 -0.35 0.16
CA SER A 269 -3.34 0.69 1.13
C SER A 269 -1.90 1.20 1.01
N TYR A 270 -1.00 0.41 0.42
CA TYR A 270 0.40 0.79 0.19
C TYR A 270 0.62 1.72 -1.00
N ALA A 271 -0.37 1.92 -1.86
CA ALA A 271 -0.29 2.83 -2.99
C ALA A 271 -0.76 4.24 -2.62
N ASP A 272 0.07 5.25 -2.88
CA ASP A 272 -0.33 6.65 -2.71
C ASP A 272 -1.29 7.09 -3.82
N GLN A 273 -2.42 7.66 -3.40
CA GLN A 273 -3.45 8.19 -4.32
C GLN A 273 -3.14 9.62 -4.83
N ALA A 274 -2.15 10.27 -4.26
CA ALA A 274 -1.69 11.59 -4.62
C ALA A 274 -0.24 11.58 -5.12
N SER A 275 0.18 12.66 -5.81
CA SER A 275 1.60 12.81 -6.18
C SER A 275 2.50 12.62 -4.96
N PRO A 276 3.56 11.85 -5.08
CA PRO A 276 4.21 11.27 -6.26
C PRO A 276 3.73 9.86 -6.68
N TYR A 277 2.58 9.38 -6.23
CA TYR A 277 1.96 8.09 -6.60
C TYR A 277 2.88 6.87 -6.36
N LEU A 278 3.58 6.88 -5.25
CA LEU A 278 4.52 5.82 -4.88
C LEU A 278 3.80 4.64 -4.23
N HIS A 279 4.34 3.45 -4.44
CA HIS A 279 3.95 2.25 -3.72
C HIS A 279 5.01 1.88 -2.68
N SER A 280 4.62 1.53 -1.45
CA SER A 280 5.56 1.25 -0.36
C SER A 280 6.52 0.11 -0.66
N ARG A 281 6.12 -0.90 -1.46
CA ARG A 281 7.01 -1.93 -1.98
C ARG A 281 8.19 -1.31 -2.77
N ASP A 282 7.89 -0.41 -3.70
CA ASP A 282 8.92 0.24 -4.53
C ASP A 282 9.84 1.12 -3.67
N VAL A 283 9.28 1.79 -2.63
CA VAL A 283 10.07 2.54 -1.64
C VAL A 283 11.01 1.61 -0.87
N ALA A 284 10.51 0.47 -0.37
CA ALA A 284 11.31 -0.52 0.37
C ALA A 284 12.45 -1.10 -0.49
N LEU A 285 12.19 -1.41 -1.77
CA LEU A 285 13.19 -1.90 -2.71
C LEU A 285 14.31 -0.88 -2.96
N VAL A 286 13.97 0.40 -3.16
CA VAL A 286 14.95 1.47 -3.35
C VAL A 286 15.74 1.71 -2.05
N ARG A 287 15.04 1.73 -0.92
CA ARG A 287 15.68 1.95 0.39
C ARG A 287 16.66 0.85 0.74
N GLN A 288 16.30 -0.41 0.53
CA GLN A 288 17.18 -1.55 0.71
C GLN A 288 18.49 -1.40 -0.08
N SER A 289 18.41 -0.93 -1.34
CA SER A 289 19.61 -0.72 -2.17
C SER A 289 20.50 0.45 -1.71
N ILE A 290 19.97 1.38 -0.90
CA ILE A 290 20.72 2.52 -0.35
C ILE A 290 21.42 2.15 0.95
N GLU A 291 20.71 1.41 1.83
CA GLU A 291 21.15 1.14 3.20
C GLU A 291 21.73 -0.28 3.37
N ASP A 292 21.70 -1.09 2.33
CA ASP A 292 22.18 -2.50 2.29
C ASP A 292 21.65 -3.37 3.46
N CYS A 293 20.48 -3.02 3.96
CA CYS A 293 19.80 -3.78 5.01
C CYS A 293 19.18 -5.06 4.43
N SER A 294 18.69 -5.96 5.28
CA SER A 294 17.86 -7.07 4.83
C SER A 294 16.46 -6.59 4.43
N LEU A 295 15.82 -7.29 3.49
CA LEU A 295 14.44 -7.02 3.05
C LEU A 295 13.64 -8.30 3.04
N VAL A 296 12.54 -8.33 3.79
CA VAL A 296 11.66 -9.48 3.89
C VAL A 296 10.24 -9.07 3.51
N PHE A 297 9.70 -9.70 2.48
CA PHE A 297 8.27 -9.67 2.17
C PHE A 297 7.61 -10.93 2.70
N ALA A 298 6.49 -10.79 3.40
CA ALA A 298 5.69 -11.91 3.88
C ALA A 298 4.22 -11.69 3.55
N SER A 299 3.50 -12.75 3.13
CA SER A 299 2.08 -12.69 2.84
C SER A 299 1.45 -14.08 2.83
N HIS A 300 0.12 -14.16 2.90
CA HIS A 300 -0.60 -15.44 2.77
C HIS A 300 -0.90 -15.84 1.32
N SER A 301 -0.46 -15.03 0.34
CA SER A 301 -0.54 -15.31 -1.09
C SER A 301 0.66 -14.72 -1.81
N ILE A 302 0.89 -15.11 -3.05
CA ILE A 302 2.01 -14.61 -3.86
C ILE A 302 1.44 -13.74 -4.97
N SER A 303 1.82 -12.46 -4.99
CA SER A 303 1.48 -11.57 -6.10
C SER A 303 2.34 -11.84 -7.34
N SER A 304 1.87 -11.43 -8.52
CA SER A 304 2.69 -11.52 -9.74
C SER A 304 3.95 -10.64 -9.66
N ASP A 305 3.92 -9.55 -8.89
CA ASP A 305 5.10 -8.73 -8.62
C ASP A 305 6.16 -9.52 -7.82
N MET A 306 5.76 -10.22 -6.74
CA MET A 306 6.67 -11.07 -5.98
C MET A 306 7.17 -12.24 -6.82
N LYS A 307 6.29 -12.89 -7.57
CA LYS A 307 6.67 -13.98 -8.49
C LYS A 307 7.73 -13.52 -9.49
N ARG A 308 7.56 -12.34 -10.10
CA ARG A 308 8.56 -11.75 -10.98
C ARG A 308 9.91 -11.54 -10.29
N LEU A 309 9.92 -11.00 -9.07
CA LEU A 309 11.15 -10.74 -8.33
C LEU A 309 11.87 -12.04 -7.93
N ILE A 310 11.12 -13.08 -7.59
CA ILE A 310 11.65 -14.42 -7.30
C ILE A 310 12.24 -15.04 -8.59
N GLU A 311 11.50 -15.06 -9.70
CA GLU A 311 11.99 -15.62 -10.96
C GLU A 311 13.20 -14.89 -11.54
N SER A 312 13.30 -13.57 -11.30
CA SER A 312 14.49 -12.80 -11.69
C SER A 312 15.71 -13.02 -10.78
N GLY A 313 15.59 -13.83 -9.73
CA GLY A 313 16.64 -14.06 -8.73
C GLY A 313 16.91 -12.85 -7.81
N PHE A 314 16.03 -11.83 -7.83
CA PHE A 314 16.17 -10.67 -6.94
C PHE A 314 15.75 -10.98 -5.51
N LEU A 315 14.70 -11.80 -5.33
CA LEU A 315 14.26 -12.32 -4.04
C LEU A 315 14.55 -13.82 -3.95
N VAL A 316 15.02 -14.26 -2.79
CA VAL A 316 15.11 -15.70 -2.45
C VAL A 316 13.80 -16.08 -1.78
N ASP A 317 13.12 -17.09 -2.33
CA ASP A 317 11.97 -17.70 -1.68
C ASP A 317 12.44 -18.59 -0.53
N ARG A 318 12.07 -18.21 0.69
CA ARG A 318 12.40 -18.92 1.93
C ARG A 318 11.15 -19.47 2.62
N THR A 319 10.13 -19.79 1.81
CA THR A 319 8.89 -20.37 2.31
C THR A 319 9.18 -21.73 2.95
N GLY A 320 8.89 -21.85 4.23
CA GLY A 320 9.00 -23.10 4.98
C GLY A 320 7.90 -24.10 4.59
N GLN A 321 8.03 -25.33 5.08
CA GLN A 321 6.97 -26.34 4.95
C GLN A 321 5.96 -26.17 6.09
N PHE A 322 4.69 -26.11 5.75
CA PHE A 322 3.58 -26.08 6.70
C PHE A 322 2.38 -26.85 6.17
N ALA A 323 1.47 -27.23 7.07
CA ALA A 323 0.25 -27.93 6.69
C ALA A 323 -0.73 -26.98 5.97
N ALA A 324 -1.15 -27.35 4.77
CA ALA A 324 -2.15 -26.60 4.03
C ALA A 324 -3.51 -26.56 4.79
N PRO A 325 -4.25 -25.45 4.77
CA PRO A 325 -5.59 -25.38 5.32
C PRO A 325 -6.55 -26.28 4.54
N ARG A 326 -7.62 -26.73 5.19
CA ARG A 326 -8.65 -27.57 4.56
C ARG A 326 -9.66 -26.68 3.81
N VAL A 327 -9.44 -26.43 2.53
CA VAL A 327 -10.34 -25.65 1.70
C VAL A 327 -11.11 -26.57 0.76
N ALA A 328 -12.43 -26.62 0.91
CA ALA A 328 -13.33 -27.27 -0.03
C ALA A 328 -13.86 -26.28 -1.06
N ASN A 329 -14.05 -26.73 -2.29
CA ASN A 329 -14.70 -25.95 -3.33
C ASN A 329 -16.15 -26.37 -3.48
N SER A 330 -16.98 -25.42 -3.84
CA SER A 330 -18.39 -25.62 -4.14
C SER A 330 -18.68 -25.11 -5.55
N GLU A 331 -19.41 -25.92 -6.32
CA GLU A 331 -19.77 -25.59 -7.69
C GLU A 331 -20.63 -24.33 -7.80
N PRO A 332 -20.58 -23.62 -8.94
CA PRO A 332 -21.47 -22.49 -9.19
C PRO A 332 -22.94 -22.88 -9.09
N GLY A 333 -23.70 -22.16 -8.26
CA GLY A 333 -25.12 -22.46 -8.00
C GLY A 333 -25.71 -21.53 -6.97
N LEU A 334 -26.25 -22.08 -5.90
CA LEU A 334 -26.78 -21.29 -4.78
C LEU A 334 -25.66 -20.50 -4.11
N ARG A 335 -25.96 -19.27 -3.72
CA ARG A 335 -25.00 -18.39 -3.03
C ARG A 335 -24.51 -18.97 -1.70
N VAL A 336 -25.40 -19.61 -0.94
CA VAL A 336 -25.08 -20.42 0.22
C VAL A 336 -25.60 -21.81 -0.07
N ASP A 337 -24.73 -22.69 -0.49
CA ASP A 337 -25.07 -24.08 -0.81
C ASP A 337 -25.05 -24.98 0.44
N SER A 338 -25.27 -26.26 0.23
CA SER A 338 -25.31 -27.25 1.32
C SER A 338 -23.97 -27.40 2.06
N HIS A 339 -22.84 -27.26 1.34
CA HIS A 339 -21.51 -27.35 1.95
C HIS A 339 -21.22 -26.14 2.83
N ALA A 340 -21.48 -24.91 2.31
CA ALA A 340 -21.36 -23.69 3.07
C ALA A 340 -22.28 -23.68 4.30
N TYR A 341 -23.55 -24.07 4.12
CA TYR A 341 -24.51 -24.16 5.24
C TYR A 341 -24.05 -25.15 6.30
N SER A 342 -23.59 -26.34 5.89
CA SER A 342 -23.09 -27.38 6.82
C SER A 342 -21.83 -26.93 7.57
N ALA A 343 -20.90 -26.24 6.88
CA ALA A 343 -19.69 -25.70 7.50
C ALA A 343 -20.03 -24.62 8.54
N ILE A 344 -20.96 -23.70 8.22
CA ILE A 344 -21.44 -22.67 9.18
C ILE A 344 -22.08 -23.34 10.38
N LYS A 345 -23.01 -24.30 10.17
CA LYS A 345 -23.72 -24.99 11.24
C LYS A 345 -22.78 -25.72 12.17
N ALA A 346 -21.88 -26.55 11.62
CA ALA A 346 -20.93 -27.31 12.42
C ALA A 346 -19.90 -26.40 13.12
N GLY A 347 -19.44 -25.35 12.45
CA GLY A 347 -18.52 -24.37 13.02
C GLY A 347 -19.13 -23.63 14.23
N LEU A 348 -20.41 -23.24 14.16
CA LEU A 348 -21.10 -22.53 15.24
C LEU A 348 -21.29 -23.38 16.51
N GLU A 349 -21.20 -24.69 16.42
CA GLU A 349 -21.20 -25.57 17.60
C GLU A 349 -19.84 -25.56 18.34
N LEU A 350 -18.76 -25.23 17.62
CA LEU A 350 -17.38 -25.23 18.12
C LEU A 350 -16.88 -23.84 18.52
N GLY A 351 -17.43 -22.79 17.90
CA GLY A 351 -16.98 -21.43 18.16
C GLY A 351 -17.44 -20.41 17.09
N PRO A 352 -16.70 -19.32 16.93
CA PRO A 352 -17.05 -18.29 15.95
C PRO A 352 -16.79 -18.76 14.52
N VAL A 353 -17.68 -18.33 13.60
CA VAL A 353 -17.60 -18.62 12.17
C VAL A 353 -17.47 -17.34 11.38
N LEU A 354 -16.56 -17.30 10.40
CA LEU A 354 -16.37 -16.20 9.48
C LEU A 354 -17.07 -16.46 8.14
N VAL A 355 -17.87 -15.52 7.70
CA VAL A 355 -18.42 -15.47 6.33
C VAL A 355 -17.91 -14.23 5.65
N GLN A 356 -16.97 -14.38 4.72
CA GLN A 356 -16.48 -13.28 3.91
C GLN A 356 -17.42 -13.06 2.71
N VAL A 357 -17.76 -11.80 2.44
CA VAL A 357 -18.62 -11.39 1.34
C VAL A 357 -17.93 -10.32 0.48
N ALA A 358 -18.35 -10.16 -0.77
CA ALA A 358 -17.88 -9.05 -1.60
C ALA A 358 -18.32 -7.70 -1.03
N SER A 359 -17.48 -6.68 -1.17
CA SER A 359 -17.81 -5.31 -0.80
C SER A 359 -18.82 -4.69 -1.77
N LEU A 360 -19.75 -3.87 -1.26
CA LEU A 360 -20.72 -3.13 -2.10
C LEU A 360 -20.04 -2.20 -3.11
N GLY A 361 -18.90 -1.61 -2.78
CA GLY A 361 -18.11 -0.77 -3.68
C GLY A 361 -17.47 -1.53 -4.84
N ASP A 362 -17.37 -2.84 -4.74
CA ASP A 362 -16.79 -3.71 -5.76
C ASP A 362 -17.76 -4.02 -6.90
N SER A 363 -19.06 -3.76 -6.75
CA SER A 363 -20.13 -4.12 -7.66
C SER A 363 -20.94 -2.92 -8.10
N THR A 364 -20.35 -2.08 -8.96
CA THR A 364 -21.14 -1.09 -9.75
C THR A 364 -21.77 -1.74 -10.99
N ALA A 365 -21.47 -3.00 -11.26
CA ALA A 365 -22.05 -3.74 -12.36
C ALA A 365 -23.53 -4.11 -12.08
N LEU A 366 -24.32 -4.09 -13.13
CA LEU A 366 -25.71 -4.57 -13.10
C LEU A 366 -25.77 -6.07 -13.34
N TYR A 367 -26.68 -6.73 -12.64
CA TYR A 367 -26.94 -8.16 -12.76
C TYR A 367 -28.38 -8.41 -13.17
N CYS A 368 -28.61 -9.45 -13.96
CA CYS A 368 -29.97 -9.90 -14.29
C CYS A 368 -30.61 -10.50 -13.01
N LYS A 369 -31.80 -10.00 -12.67
CA LYS A 369 -32.53 -10.45 -11.48
C LYS A 369 -33.03 -11.90 -11.57
N SER A 370 -33.18 -12.40 -12.82
CA SER A 370 -33.71 -13.74 -13.07
C SER A 370 -32.66 -14.85 -13.04
N CYS A 371 -31.44 -14.60 -13.56
CA CYS A 371 -30.39 -15.62 -13.66
C CYS A 371 -29.11 -15.23 -12.92
N ASP A 372 -29.07 -14.02 -12.32
CA ASP A 372 -27.96 -13.51 -11.52
C ASP A 372 -26.62 -13.34 -12.29
N GLU A 373 -26.68 -13.43 -13.64
CA GLU A 373 -25.53 -13.15 -14.51
C GLU A 373 -25.31 -11.65 -14.68
N THR A 374 -24.03 -11.26 -14.87
CA THR A 374 -23.66 -9.88 -15.17
C THR A 374 -24.36 -9.40 -16.43
N ALA A 375 -25.06 -8.28 -16.36
CA ALA A 375 -25.69 -7.67 -17.52
C ALA A 375 -24.64 -7.15 -18.50
N ARG A 376 -24.67 -7.62 -19.72
CA ARG A 376 -23.70 -7.34 -20.79
C ARG A 376 -24.26 -6.40 -21.85
N CYS A 377 -23.41 -5.50 -22.34
CA CYS A 377 -23.70 -4.61 -23.44
C CYS A 377 -24.03 -5.39 -24.72
N GLY A 378 -25.08 -4.99 -25.43
CA GLY A 378 -25.44 -5.60 -26.72
C GLY A 378 -24.42 -5.31 -27.84
N GLU A 379 -23.60 -4.28 -27.71
CA GLU A 379 -22.64 -3.87 -28.75
C GLU A 379 -21.23 -4.46 -28.54
N CYS A 380 -20.70 -4.43 -27.31
CA CYS A 380 -19.31 -4.81 -27.05
C CYS A 380 -19.15 -5.88 -25.96
N LEU A 381 -20.26 -6.41 -25.43
CA LEU A 381 -20.30 -7.38 -24.32
C LEU A 381 -19.68 -6.89 -23.01
N GLY A 382 -19.33 -5.60 -22.92
CA GLY A 382 -18.87 -4.97 -21.69
C GLY A 382 -19.96 -4.97 -20.61
N PRO A 383 -19.63 -4.94 -19.34
CA PRO A 383 -20.61 -4.93 -18.26
C PRO A 383 -21.38 -3.61 -18.21
N LEU A 384 -22.64 -3.72 -17.84
CA LEU A 384 -23.52 -2.57 -17.66
C LEU A 384 -23.41 -2.02 -16.23
N TRP A 385 -23.54 -0.72 -16.10
CA TRP A 385 -23.56 0.00 -14.82
C TRP A 385 -24.61 1.12 -14.84
N ILE A 386 -24.90 1.70 -13.69
CA ILE A 386 -25.77 2.88 -13.56
C ILE A 386 -24.88 4.08 -13.28
N ASP A 387 -24.98 5.12 -14.10
CA ASP A 387 -24.30 6.39 -13.87
C ASP A 387 -24.99 7.25 -12.80
N SER A 388 -24.39 8.40 -12.46
CA SER A 388 -24.94 9.33 -11.48
C SER A 388 -26.31 9.91 -11.85
N SER A 389 -26.72 9.82 -13.11
CA SER A 389 -28.05 10.23 -13.61
C SER A 389 -29.10 9.13 -13.53
N GLY A 390 -28.72 7.90 -13.09
CA GLY A 390 -29.59 6.73 -13.09
C GLY A 390 -29.67 6.02 -14.44
N SER A 391 -28.89 6.42 -15.44
CA SER A 391 -28.91 5.83 -16.78
C SER A 391 -28.05 4.57 -16.85
N LYS A 392 -28.57 3.53 -17.53
CA LYS A 392 -27.85 2.26 -17.77
C LYS A 392 -26.89 2.45 -18.93
N LYS A 393 -25.58 2.28 -18.69
CA LYS A 393 -24.52 2.43 -19.68
C LYS A 393 -23.57 1.25 -19.70
N CYS A 394 -22.91 1.05 -20.82
CA CYS A 394 -21.78 0.13 -20.89
C CYS A 394 -20.53 0.77 -20.33
N ARG A 395 -19.78 0.03 -19.51
CA ARG A 395 -18.53 0.53 -18.91
C ARG A 395 -17.36 0.58 -19.89
N TRP A 396 -17.44 -0.19 -20.99
CA TRP A 396 -16.37 -0.22 -21.98
C TRP A 396 -16.59 0.78 -23.14
N CYS A 397 -17.77 0.74 -23.77
CA CYS A 397 -18.06 1.56 -24.95
C CYS A 397 -18.95 2.79 -24.65
N ASN A 398 -19.37 2.95 -23.41
CA ASN A 398 -20.26 4.02 -22.92
C ASN A 398 -21.66 4.08 -23.64
N ALA A 399 -22.02 3.04 -24.38
CA ALA A 399 -23.31 2.96 -25.06
C ALA A 399 -24.44 2.86 -24.03
N PHE A 400 -25.53 3.61 -24.28
CA PHE A 400 -26.74 3.54 -23.47
C PHE A 400 -27.49 2.23 -23.72
N GLN A 401 -28.00 1.60 -22.67
CA GLN A 401 -28.76 0.36 -22.71
C GLN A 401 -30.17 0.57 -22.13
N ILE A 402 -31.05 1.20 -22.94
CA ILE A 402 -32.40 1.60 -22.49
C ILE A 402 -33.28 0.36 -22.31
N ASN A 403 -33.26 -0.56 -23.28
CA ASN A 403 -34.09 -1.76 -23.32
C ASN A 403 -33.25 -3.03 -23.20
N TYR A 404 -32.56 -3.19 -22.08
CA TYR A 404 -31.75 -4.39 -21.83
C TYR A 404 -32.63 -5.65 -21.74
N ARG A 405 -32.21 -6.71 -22.43
CA ARG A 405 -32.76 -8.06 -22.29
C ARG A 405 -31.63 -9.06 -22.10
N CYS A 406 -31.68 -9.78 -20.99
CA CYS A 406 -30.72 -10.83 -20.73
C CYS A 406 -30.90 -12.03 -21.68
N PRO A 407 -29.83 -12.77 -22.03
CA PRO A 407 -29.95 -14.03 -22.75
C PRO A 407 -30.90 -15.05 -22.11
N CYS A 408 -31.12 -15.01 -20.80
CA CYS A 408 -32.12 -15.84 -20.12
C CYS A 408 -33.56 -15.37 -20.30
N GLY A 409 -33.80 -14.25 -21.01
CA GLY A 409 -35.12 -13.63 -21.18
C GLY A 409 -35.49 -12.59 -20.11
N GLY A 410 -34.76 -12.49 -19.02
CA GLY A 410 -34.97 -11.52 -17.94
C GLY A 410 -34.76 -10.07 -18.39
N GLN A 411 -35.57 -9.15 -17.89
CA GLN A 411 -35.49 -7.71 -18.23
C GLN A 411 -35.16 -6.83 -17.02
N GLU A 412 -35.37 -7.35 -15.82
CA GLU A 412 -35.10 -6.62 -14.60
C GLU A 412 -33.62 -6.75 -14.19
N LEU A 413 -33.02 -5.62 -13.91
CA LEU A 413 -31.64 -5.51 -13.42
C LEU A 413 -31.60 -5.11 -11.97
N THR A 414 -30.63 -5.64 -11.26
CA THR A 414 -30.30 -5.26 -9.88
C THR A 414 -28.89 -4.78 -9.78
N LEU A 415 -28.63 -3.81 -8.91
CA LEU A 415 -27.30 -3.43 -8.48
C LEU A 415 -26.77 -4.52 -7.55
N GLY A 416 -25.62 -5.07 -7.89
CA GLY A 416 -24.83 -5.97 -7.04
C GLY A 416 -25.58 -6.91 -6.10
N ARG A 417 -24.89 -7.96 -5.66
CA ARG A 417 -25.46 -8.86 -4.64
C ARG A 417 -25.57 -8.18 -3.27
N ALA A 418 -26.39 -8.78 -2.42
CA ALA A 418 -26.59 -8.37 -1.04
C ALA A 418 -25.27 -8.09 -0.33
N GLY A 419 -25.05 -6.84 0.10
CA GLY A 419 -23.91 -6.47 0.93
C GLY A 419 -23.90 -7.21 2.27
N ALA A 420 -22.86 -6.97 3.07
CA ALA A 420 -22.67 -7.60 4.38
C ALA A 420 -23.92 -7.51 5.27
N THR A 421 -24.57 -6.38 5.32
CA THR A 421 -25.79 -6.15 6.13
C THR A 421 -26.94 -7.08 5.78
N ARG A 422 -27.25 -7.25 4.48
CA ARG A 422 -28.31 -8.16 4.06
C ARG A 422 -27.94 -9.61 4.30
N THR A 423 -26.68 -9.98 4.04
CA THR A 423 -26.18 -11.33 4.32
C THR A 423 -26.23 -11.63 5.82
N ALA A 424 -25.84 -10.68 6.67
CA ALA A 424 -25.95 -10.80 8.12
C ALA A 424 -27.40 -11.02 8.57
N ALA A 425 -28.36 -10.28 8.00
CA ALA A 425 -29.77 -10.45 8.29
C ALA A 425 -30.34 -11.80 7.79
N GLU A 426 -29.93 -12.27 6.62
CA GLU A 426 -30.35 -13.57 6.05
C GLU A 426 -29.80 -14.74 6.87
N LEU A 427 -28.50 -14.73 7.16
CA LEU A 427 -27.86 -15.76 7.96
C LEU A 427 -28.30 -15.73 9.43
N GLY A 428 -28.57 -14.53 9.99
CA GLY A 428 -29.13 -14.41 11.35
C GLY A 428 -30.49 -15.07 11.50
N ARG A 429 -31.33 -15.04 10.46
CA ARG A 429 -32.61 -15.78 10.45
C ARG A 429 -32.41 -17.28 10.31
N ALA A 430 -31.38 -17.71 9.53
CA ALA A 430 -31.08 -19.12 9.37
C ALA A 430 -30.41 -19.74 10.61
N PHE A 431 -29.70 -18.95 11.41
CA PHE A 431 -28.99 -19.37 12.62
C PHE A 431 -29.38 -18.51 13.83
N PRO A 432 -30.63 -18.59 14.32
CA PRO A 432 -31.16 -17.65 15.33
C PRO A 432 -30.52 -17.75 16.71
N SER A 433 -29.80 -18.85 16.99
CA SER A 433 -29.04 -19.05 18.23
C SER A 433 -27.62 -18.47 18.19
N ALA A 434 -27.16 -17.95 17.04
CA ALA A 434 -25.84 -17.33 16.90
C ALA A 434 -25.94 -15.81 17.07
N ARG A 435 -24.96 -15.22 17.77
CA ARG A 435 -24.76 -13.77 17.74
C ARG A 435 -24.19 -13.38 16.38
N VAL A 436 -24.87 -12.51 15.64
CA VAL A 436 -24.39 -12.02 14.36
C VAL A 436 -23.63 -10.72 14.54
N ILE A 437 -22.43 -10.63 13.98
CA ILE A 437 -21.60 -9.43 13.94
C ILE A 437 -21.34 -9.10 12.48
N GLU A 438 -21.66 -7.87 12.08
CA GLU A 438 -21.25 -7.31 10.79
C GLU A 438 -19.93 -6.57 10.97
N SER A 439 -18.95 -6.83 10.07
CA SER A 439 -17.67 -6.13 10.03
C SER A 439 -17.38 -5.64 8.62
N THR A 440 -17.29 -4.32 8.47
CA THR A 440 -17.06 -3.65 7.18
C THR A 440 -16.02 -2.55 7.33
N GLY A 441 -15.62 -1.93 6.24
CA GLY A 441 -14.71 -0.77 6.30
C GLY A 441 -15.24 0.41 7.13
N GLN A 442 -16.57 0.48 7.37
CA GLN A 442 -17.20 1.52 8.18
C GLN A 442 -17.33 1.13 9.66
N VAL A 443 -17.52 -0.15 9.94
CA VAL A 443 -17.65 -0.68 11.30
C VAL A 443 -16.34 -1.35 11.69
N ARG A 444 -15.52 -0.63 12.46
CA ARG A 444 -14.18 -1.07 12.85
C ARG A 444 -14.25 -2.04 14.01
N THR A 445 -14.05 -3.32 13.71
CA THR A 445 -13.92 -4.39 14.71
C THR A 445 -12.58 -5.09 14.45
N THR A 446 -11.64 -5.00 15.40
CA THR A 446 -10.33 -5.65 15.27
C THR A 446 -10.34 -7.07 15.80
N ARG A 447 -10.99 -7.27 16.95
CA ARG A 447 -11.08 -8.57 17.64
C ARG A 447 -12.50 -8.86 18.09
N ILE A 448 -12.82 -10.14 18.17
CA ILE A 448 -14.01 -10.67 18.80
C ILE A 448 -13.65 -11.76 19.81
N SER A 449 -14.48 -11.92 20.83
CA SER A 449 -14.35 -13.00 21.82
C SER A 449 -14.81 -14.34 21.22
N ARG A 450 -14.31 -15.43 21.79
CA ARG A 450 -14.79 -16.79 21.53
C ARG A 450 -16.28 -16.89 21.92
N GLY A 451 -17.01 -17.72 21.21
CA GLY A 451 -18.43 -17.96 21.44
C GLY A 451 -19.17 -18.33 20.16
N ARG A 452 -20.46 -18.63 20.28
CA ARG A 452 -21.31 -18.96 19.12
C ARG A 452 -21.66 -17.69 18.34
N THR A 453 -20.67 -17.20 17.59
CA THR A 453 -20.73 -15.94 16.86
C THR A 453 -20.58 -16.16 15.38
N LEU A 454 -21.47 -15.59 14.57
CA LEU A 454 -21.41 -15.55 13.13
C LEU A 454 -20.92 -14.16 12.69
N VAL A 455 -19.74 -14.09 12.16
CA VAL A 455 -19.17 -12.85 11.64
C VAL A 455 -19.39 -12.78 10.15
N VAL A 456 -20.05 -11.74 9.66
CA VAL A 456 -20.19 -11.44 8.24
C VAL A 456 -19.32 -10.23 7.94
N ALA A 457 -18.24 -10.45 7.18
CA ALA A 457 -17.24 -9.43 6.92
C ALA A 457 -17.03 -9.20 5.42
N THR A 458 -16.76 -7.94 5.05
CA THR A 458 -16.21 -7.65 3.72
C THR A 458 -14.71 -7.93 3.72
N ALA A 459 -14.15 -8.25 2.52
CA ALA A 459 -12.72 -8.51 2.35
C ALA A 459 -11.86 -7.38 2.96
N GLY A 460 -10.88 -7.76 3.79
CA GLY A 460 -10.02 -6.85 4.55
C GLY A 460 -10.66 -6.28 5.83
N ALA A 461 -11.90 -6.69 6.17
CA ALA A 461 -12.59 -6.25 7.38
C ALA A 461 -12.76 -7.37 8.43
N GLU A 462 -12.16 -8.52 8.23
CA GLU A 462 -12.31 -9.69 9.09
C GLU A 462 -11.62 -9.47 10.45
N PRO A 463 -12.36 -9.52 11.59
CA PRO A 463 -11.76 -9.41 12.91
C PRO A 463 -10.86 -10.63 13.23
N TYR A 464 -9.91 -10.43 14.12
CA TYR A 464 -9.16 -11.54 14.71
C TYR A 464 -9.94 -12.20 15.84
N VAL A 465 -9.74 -13.51 15.99
CA VAL A 465 -10.27 -14.34 17.08
C VAL A 465 -9.11 -15.11 17.67
N GLU A 466 -8.99 -15.12 18.97
CA GLU A 466 -7.99 -15.94 19.65
C GLU A 466 -8.21 -17.43 19.34
N GLY A 467 -7.17 -18.10 18.84
CA GLY A 467 -7.23 -19.49 18.37
C GLY A 467 -7.95 -19.69 17.03
N GLY A 468 -8.40 -18.62 16.38
CA GLY A 468 -8.98 -18.65 15.04
C GLY A 468 -10.45 -19.02 14.95
N TYR A 469 -11.03 -18.88 13.75
CA TYR A 469 -12.42 -19.22 13.45
C TYR A 469 -12.60 -20.73 13.30
N SER A 470 -13.70 -21.26 13.83
CA SER A 470 -14.07 -22.68 13.74
C SER A 470 -14.52 -23.11 12.34
N ALA A 471 -14.89 -22.17 11.49
CA ALA A 471 -15.08 -22.35 10.05
C ALA A 471 -14.95 -21.02 9.33
N VAL A 472 -14.53 -21.06 8.05
CA VAL A 472 -14.46 -19.89 7.16
C VAL A 472 -15.23 -20.19 5.87
N VAL A 473 -16.13 -19.31 5.49
CA VAL A 473 -16.92 -19.43 4.24
C VAL A 473 -16.70 -18.19 3.40
N LEU A 474 -16.21 -18.39 2.17
CA LEU A 474 -15.90 -17.35 1.20
C LEU A 474 -17.02 -17.30 0.17
N LEU A 475 -17.92 -16.33 0.34
CA LEU A 475 -19.04 -16.10 -0.58
C LEU A 475 -18.66 -15.10 -1.67
N ASP A 476 -19.51 -15.02 -2.70
CA ASP A 476 -19.41 -14.03 -3.77
C ASP A 476 -18.07 -14.06 -4.55
N ALA A 477 -17.39 -15.19 -4.56
CA ALA A 477 -16.08 -15.31 -5.20
C ALA A 477 -16.11 -14.98 -6.70
N LYS A 478 -17.20 -15.33 -7.41
CA LYS A 478 -17.41 -14.93 -8.82
C LYS A 478 -17.47 -13.41 -8.98
N VAL A 479 -18.05 -12.70 -8.00
CA VAL A 479 -18.12 -11.23 -8.03
C VAL A 479 -16.72 -10.63 -7.87
N ALA A 480 -15.91 -11.16 -6.96
CA ALA A 480 -14.53 -10.72 -6.76
C ALA A 480 -13.68 -10.89 -8.04
N LEU A 481 -13.83 -12.03 -8.73
CA LEU A 481 -13.12 -12.31 -9.99
C LEU A 481 -13.64 -11.49 -11.18
N SER A 482 -14.88 -10.99 -11.15
CA SER A 482 -15.48 -10.21 -12.26
C SER A 482 -15.14 -8.72 -12.20
N ARG A 483 -14.34 -8.27 -11.26
CA ARG A 483 -13.86 -6.88 -11.19
C ARG A 483 -13.09 -6.52 -12.45
N GLN A 484 -13.30 -5.28 -12.91
CA GLN A 484 -12.65 -4.78 -14.11
C GLN A 484 -11.34 -4.09 -13.77
N ASN A 485 -10.40 -4.85 -13.28
CA ASN A 485 -9.01 -4.41 -13.16
C ASN A 485 -8.07 -5.59 -13.43
N LEU A 486 -6.88 -5.28 -13.84
CA LEU A 486 -5.86 -6.26 -14.19
C LEU A 486 -5.53 -7.20 -13.01
N ARG A 487 -5.71 -6.75 -11.77
CA ARG A 487 -5.35 -7.47 -10.55
C ARG A 487 -6.51 -8.19 -9.87
N ALA A 488 -7.69 -8.24 -10.52
CA ALA A 488 -8.91 -8.80 -9.91
C ALA A 488 -8.71 -10.22 -9.34
N GLN A 489 -8.03 -11.10 -10.07
CA GLN A 489 -7.74 -12.46 -9.63
C GLN A 489 -6.76 -12.47 -8.45
N GLU A 490 -5.66 -11.72 -8.51
CA GLU A 490 -4.69 -11.61 -7.41
C GLU A 490 -5.33 -11.08 -6.14
N GLU A 491 -6.13 -10.01 -6.25
CA GLU A 491 -6.83 -9.40 -5.12
C GLU A 491 -7.85 -10.36 -4.49
N ALA A 492 -8.57 -11.12 -5.31
CA ALA A 492 -9.49 -12.14 -4.84
C ALA A 492 -8.75 -13.25 -4.08
N VAL A 493 -7.70 -13.82 -4.67
CA VAL A 493 -6.87 -14.85 -4.03
C VAL A 493 -6.25 -14.33 -2.74
N ARG A 494 -5.70 -13.11 -2.73
CA ARG A 494 -5.16 -12.47 -1.53
C ARG A 494 -6.22 -12.34 -0.42
N ALA A 495 -7.40 -11.82 -0.76
CA ALA A 495 -8.49 -11.64 0.20
C ALA A 495 -8.97 -12.97 0.79
N TRP A 496 -9.12 -13.99 -0.03
CA TRP A 496 -9.49 -15.33 0.43
C TRP A 496 -8.41 -15.94 1.32
N SER A 497 -7.13 -15.80 0.95
CA SER A 497 -6.00 -16.32 1.72
C SER A 497 -5.92 -15.66 3.10
N ASN A 498 -6.09 -14.34 3.16
CA ASN A 498 -6.11 -13.59 4.42
C ASN A 498 -7.26 -14.00 5.34
N ALA A 499 -8.44 -14.31 4.77
CA ALA A 499 -9.58 -14.82 5.53
C ALA A 499 -9.34 -16.25 6.03
N VAL A 500 -8.85 -17.15 5.17
CA VAL A 500 -8.53 -18.54 5.53
C VAL A 500 -7.44 -18.59 6.58
N ALA A 501 -6.44 -17.71 6.51
CA ALA A 501 -5.36 -17.63 7.51
C ALA A 501 -5.85 -17.27 8.93
N LYS A 502 -7.07 -16.74 9.05
CA LYS A 502 -7.71 -16.48 10.36
C LYS A 502 -8.48 -17.69 10.91
N SER A 503 -8.53 -18.84 10.20
CA SER A 503 -9.16 -20.07 10.69
C SER A 503 -8.33 -20.74 11.77
N ALA A 504 -8.98 -21.51 12.62
CA ALA A 504 -8.31 -22.42 13.54
C ALA A 504 -7.67 -23.58 12.77
N SER A 505 -6.63 -24.20 13.34
CA SER A 505 -6.01 -25.38 12.74
C SER A 505 -7.06 -26.46 12.45
N LYS A 506 -7.04 -27.00 11.24
CA LYS A 506 -7.99 -28.00 10.72
C LYS A 506 -9.45 -27.57 10.60
N ALA A 507 -9.78 -26.30 10.85
CA ALA A 507 -11.14 -25.79 10.64
C ALA A 507 -11.52 -25.88 9.15
N PRO A 508 -12.77 -26.25 8.82
CA PRO A 508 -13.23 -26.31 7.44
C PRO A 508 -13.32 -24.89 6.85
N CYS A 509 -12.75 -24.72 5.65
CA CYS A 509 -12.91 -23.53 4.84
C CYS A 509 -13.65 -23.90 3.55
N VAL A 510 -14.56 -23.04 3.07
CA VAL A 510 -15.36 -23.31 1.87
C VAL A 510 -15.29 -22.11 0.93
N LEU A 511 -14.80 -22.35 -0.30
CA LEU A 511 -14.85 -21.37 -1.39
C LEU A 511 -16.07 -21.65 -2.26
N VAL A 512 -17.02 -20.71 -2.30
CA VAL A 512 -18.33 -20.89 -2.96
C VAL A 512 -18.38 -20.25 -4.33
N GLY A 513 -18.85 -21.01 -5.32
CA GLY A 513 -19.22 -20.50 -6.63
C GLY A 513 -18.06 -20.30 -7.61
N VAL A 514 -16.93 -20.92 -7.39
CA VAL A 514 -15.78 -20.95 -8.32
C VAL A 514 -15.41 -22.39 -8.64
N SER A 515 -15.22 -22.68 -9.91
CA SER A 515 -14.77 -23.95 -10.44
C SER A 515 -13.54 -23.78 -11.34
N GLY A 516 -12.93 -24.89 -11.74
CA GLY A 516 -11.76 -24.91 -12.61
C GLY A 516 -10.42 -24.86 -11.88
N GLU A 517 -9.34 -24.60 -12.64
CA GLU A 517 -7.96 -24.74 -12.15
C GLU A 517 -7.67 -23.84 -10.95
N LEU A 518 -8.12 -22.58 -10.99
CA LEU A 518 -7.89 -21.64 -9.89
C LEU A 518 -8.42 -22.17 -8.54
N SER A 519 -9.67 -22.67 -8.54
CA SER A 519 -10.29 -23.21 -7.32
C SER A 519 -9.59 -24.47 -6.81
N GLN A 520 -9.14 -25.34 -7.72
CA GLN A 520 -8.36 -26.54 -7.37
C GLN A 520 -7.01 -26.16 -6.75
N LEU A 521 -6.26 -25.26 -7.38
CA LEU A 521 -4.98 -24.78 -6.86
C LEU A 521 -5.13 -24.08 -5.51
N PHE A 522 -6.20 -23.29 -5.34
CA PHE A 522 -6.48 -22.64 -4.07
C PHE A 522 -6.83 -23.64 -2.96
N SER A 523 -7.60 -24.69 -3.28
CA SER A 523 -7.89 -25.78 -2.33
C SER A 523 -6.66 -26.54 -1.86
N LEU A 524 -5.68 -26.67 -2.75
CA LEU A 524 -4.38 -27.28 -2.46
C LEU A 524 -3.41 -26.29 -1.79
N TRP A 525 -3.81 -25.06 -1.56
CA TRP A 525 -2.97 -23.95 -1.07
C TRP A 525 -1.71 -23.74 -1.91
N ASN A 526 -1.80 -24.01 -3.22
CA ASN A 526 -0.68 -23.93 -4.15
C ASN A 526 -0.54 -22.52 -4.74
N HIS A 527 -0.20 -21.55 -3.89
CA HIS A 527 -0.02 -20.15 -4.28
C HIS A 527 1.12 -19.93 -5.28
N HIS A 528 2.15 -20.77 -5.24
CA HIS A 528 3.26 -20.72 -6.21
C HIS A 528 2.76 -20.95 -7.62
N LYS A 529 1.91 -21.97 -7.82
CA LYS A 529 1.36 -22.28 -9.15
C LYS A 529 0.32 -21.25 -9.60
N ILE A 530 -0.50 -20.73 -8.69
CA ILE A 530 -1.43 -19.63 -8.98
C ILE A 530 -0.67 -18.42 -9.50
N ALA A 531 0.38 -17.98 -8.78
CA ALA A 531 1.19 -16.83 -9.16
C ALA A 531 1.99 -17.07 -10.45
N GLU A 532 2.48 -18.29 -10.67
CA GLU A 532 3.17 -18.68 -11.91
C GLU A 532 2.23 -18.57 -13.13
N ASN A 533 1.03 -19.13 -13.04
CA ASN A 533 0.05 -19.07 -14.12
C ASN A 533 -0.34 -17.62 -14.45
N GLU A 534 -0.59 -16.82 -13.43
CA GLU A 534 -0.91 -15.40 -13.59
C GLU A 534 0.24 -14.62 -14.21
N TYR A 535 1.46 -14.78 -13.70
CA TYR A 535 2.63 -14.07 -14.21
C TYR A 535 2.97 -14.48 -15.65
N LYS A 536 2.88 -15.76 -15.98
CA LYS A 536 3.09 -16.27 -17.34
C LYS A 536 2.09 -15.66 -18.33
N SER A 537 0.82 -15.63 -17.98
CA SER A 537 -0.21 -14.97 -18.80
C SER A 537 0.12 -13.48 -19.05
N ARG A 538 0.59 -12.79 -18.01
CA ARG A 538 1.00 -11.39 -18.15
C ARG A 538 2.26 -11.18 -18.98
N GLN A 539 3.21 -12.12 -18.94
CA GLN A 539 4.38 -12.10 -19.82
C GLN A 539 3.96 -12.25 -21.28
N GLU A 540 3.09 -13.22 -21.59
CA GLU A 540 2.59 -13.46 -22.94
C GLU A 540 1.82 -12.25 -23.52
N LEU A 541 1.05 -11.56 -22.69
CA LEU A 541 0.27 -10.37 -23.07
C LEU A 541 1.08 -9.06 -22.97
N GLY A 542 2.31 -9.09 -22.45
CA GLY A 542 3.10 -7.91 -22.20
C GLY A 542 2.41 -6.94 -21.24
N LEU A 543 1.88 -7.45 -20.11
CA LEU A 543 1.20 -6.69 -19.06
C LEU A 543 2.03 -6.61 -17.76
N PRO A 544 1.76 -5.65 -16.86
CA PRO A 544 2.43 -5.61 -15.57
C PRO A 544 2.23 -6.90 -14.75
N PRO A 545 3.28 -7.39 -14.09
CA PRO A 545 4.58 -6.78 -13.89
C PRO A 545 5.67 -7.23 -14.90
N ALA A 546 5.34 -7.90 -16.00
CA ALA A 546 6.34 -8.23 -17.03
C ALA A 546 6.91 -6.96 -17.69
N VAL A 547 6.09 -5.94 -17.82
CA VAL A 547 6.42 -4.58 -18.24
C VAL A 547 5.89 -3.58 -17.23
N ARG A 548 6.21 -2.29 -17.37
CA ARG A 548 5.55 -1.22 -16.62
C ARG A 548 4.51 -0.50 -17.47
N LEU A 549 3.44 -0.05 -16.81
CA LEU A 549 2.47 0.88 -17.37
C LEU A 549 2.61 2.23 -16.69
N GLY A 550 2.61 3.28 -17.49
CA GLY A 550 2.48 4.64 -17.00
C GLY A 550 1.25 5.32 -17.61
N SER A 551 0.82 6.40 -16.99
CA SER A 551 -0.25 7.24 -17.53
C SER A 551 0.09 8.72 -17.44
N ILE A 552 -0.42 9.50 -18.40
CA ILE A 552 -0.37 10.95 -18.38
C ILE A 552 -1.81 11.46 -18.52
N THR A 553 -2.22 12.32 -17.59
CA THR A 553 -3.53 12.98 -17.63
C THR A 553 -3.33 14.49 -17.80
N ALA A 554 -3.91 15.07 -18.84
CA ALA A 554 -3.83 16.48 -19.15
C ALA A 554 -4.91 16.89 -20.17
N ASP A 555 -4.85 18.13 -20.65
CA ASP A 555 -5.59 18.60 -21.82
C ASP A 555 -5.10 17.88 -23.09
N VAL A 556 -6.00 17.65 -24.07
CA VAL A 556 -5.69 16.89 -25.29
C VAL A 556 -4.50 17.47 -26.08
N SER A 557 -4.37 18.79 -26.16
CA SER A 557 -3.25 19.43 -26.87
C SER A 557 -1.89 19.12 -26.25
N LEU A 558 -1.81 19.09 -24.92
CA LEU A 558 -0.61 18.72 -24.19
C LEU A 558 -0.29 17.25 -24.28
N LEU A 559 -1.31 16.40 -24.27
CA LEU A 559 -1.14 14.97 -24.46
C LEU A 559 -0.63 14.63 -25.86
N THR A 560 -1.02 15.39 -26.89
CA THR A 560 -0.50 15.22 -28.25
C THR A 560 1.02 15.50 -28.27
N GLU A 561 1.47 16.62 -27.69
CA GLU A 561 2.89 16.96 -27.56
C GLU A 561 3.69 15.88 -26.81
N LEU A 562 3.18 15.45 -25.67
CA LEU A 562 3.82 14.39 -24.86
C LEU A 562 3.78 13.03 -25.54
N SER A 563 2.72 12.73 -26.30
CA SER A 563 2.62 11.50 -27.10
C SER A 563 3.67 11.46 -28.23
N GLU A 564 3.92 12.59 -28.91
CA GLU A 564 4.98 12.70 -29.91
C GLU A 564 6.37 12.51 -29.29
N LEU A 565 6.59 13.05 -28.08
CA LEU A 565 7.83 12.82 -27.34
C LEU A 565 8.03 11.34 -27.02
N LEU A 566 6.99 10.65 -26.53
CA LEU A 566 7.02 9.23 -26.25
C LEU A 566 7.22 8.39 -27.53
N ALA A 567 6.69 8.84 -28.67
CA ALA A 567 6.85 8.15 -29.98
C ALA A 567 8.32 8.02 -30.42
N LYS A 568 9.18 8.94 -29.99
CA LYS A 568 10.62 8.88 -30.28
C LYS A 568 11.33 7.75 -29.54
N GLN A 569 10.69 7.14 -28.56
CA GLN A 569 11.22 6.00 -27.80
C GLN A 569 10.68 4.70 -28.37
N GLN A 570 11.49 3.97 -29.14
CA GLN A 570 11.08 2.75 -29.86
C GLN A 570 10.49 1.66 -28.95
N ALA A 571 10.93 1.59 -27.68
CA ALA A 571 10.47 0.58 -26.73
C ALA A 571 9.17 0.98 -26.00
N VAL A 572 8.57 2.13 -26.33
CA VAL A 572 7.33 2.62 -25.68
C VAL A 572 6.12 2.38 -26.58
N VAL A 573 5.16 1.63 -26.08
CA VAL A 573 3.85 1.45 -26.73
C VAL A 573 2.84 2.39 -26.10
N ARG A 574 2.14 3.18 -26.91
CA ARG A 574 1.14 4.17 -26.48
C ARG A 574 -0.25 3.65 -26.72
N ILE A 575 -1.18 3.94 -25.80
CA ILE A 575 -2.59 3.57 -25.86
C ILE A 575 -3.40 4.84 -25.56
N GLY A 576 -4.28 5.23 -26.47
CA GLY A 576 -5.02 6.49 -26.42
C GLY A 576 -4.32 7.63 -27.17
N PRO A 577 -4.63 8.93 -26.86
CA PRO A 577 -5.36 9.39 -25.67
C PRO A 577 -6.87 9.13 -25.72
N ALA A 578 -7.46 8.87 -24.55
CA ALA A 578 -8.89 8.70 -24.37
C ALA A 578 -9.48 9.74 -23.41
N PRO A 579 -10.71 10.22 -23.63
CA PRO A 579 -11.34 11.16 -22.72
C PRO A 579 -11.68 10.48 -21.39
N LEU A 580 -11.45 11.18 -20.28
CA LEU A 580 -11.96 10.81 -18.98
C LEU A 580 -13.37 11.35 -18.77
N GLU A 581 -14.13 10.78 -17.84
CA GLU A 581 -15.40 11.36 -17.44
C GLU A 581 -15.23 12.83 -17.03
N SER A 582 -16.15 13.69 -17.51
CA SER A 582 -16.06 15.13 -17.25
C SER A 582 -16.10 15.41 -15.75
N SER A 583 -15.06 16.06 -15.25
CA SER A 583 -14.98 16.54 -13.89
C SER A 583 -15.38 18.01 -13.80
N SER A 584 -15.54 18.53 -12.58
CA SER A 584 -15.74 19.98 -12.31
C SER A 584 -14.62 20.87 -12.87
N ILE A 585 -13.47 20.28 -13.22
CA ILE A 585 -12.28 20.95 -13.77
C ILE A 585 -12.36 21.06 -15.32
N GLY A 586 -13.33 20.37 -15.97
CA GLY A 586 -13.51 20.29 -17.42
C GLY A 586 -13.06 18.94 -17.99
N GLN A 587 -13.09 18.82 -19.33
CA GLN A 587 -12.72 17.59 -20.03
C GLN A 587 -11.22 17.34 -19.90
N GLN A 588 -10.84 16.25 -19.23
CA GLN A 588 -9.48 15.75 -19.19
C GLN A 588 -9.35 14.51 -20.08
N TRP A 589 -8.12 14.26 -20.53
CA TRP A 589 -7.77 13.11 -21.34
C TRP A 589 -6.66 12.33 -20.69
N ARG A 590 -6.59 11.03 -20.96
CA ARG A 590 -5.55 10.14 -20.45
C ARG A 590 -4.85 9.44 -21.61
N LEU A 591 -3.52 9.50 -21.58
CA LEU A 591 -2.64 8.70 -22.43
C LEU A 591 -2.00 7.64 -21.55
N ILE A 592 -2.11 6.37 -21.94
CA ILE A 592 -1.42 5.24 -21.29
C ILE A 592 -0.19 4.89 -22.12
N PHE A 593 0.89 4.51 -21.47
CA PHE A 593 2.09 4.04 -22.16
C PHE A 593 2.72 2.85 -21.44
N LYS A 594 3.13 1.86 -22.24
CA LYS A 594 3.75 0.62 -21.80
C LYS A 594 5.23 0.67 -22.13
N TYR A 595 6.10 0.26 -21.19
CA TYR A 595 7.55 0.33 -21.35
C TYR A 595 8.29 -0.74 -20.53
N PRO A 596 9.49 -1.23 -20.99
CA PRO A 596 10.30 -2.17 -20.23
C PRO A 596 11.03 -1.47 -19.07
N TYR A 597 11.36 -2.23 -18.03
CA TYR A 597 12.04 -1.72 -16.83
C TYR A 597 13.37 -1.00 -17.14
N SER A 598 14.10 -1.47 -18.15
CA SER A 598 15.43 -0.95 -18.51
C SER A 598 15.47 0.53 -18.87
N ILE A 599 14.40 1.06 -19.46
CA ILE A 599 14.31 2.48 -19.86
C ILE A 599 13.54 3.35 -18.87
N GLY A 600 12.99 2.76 -17.80
CA GLY A 600 12.06 3.45 -16.89
C GLY A 600 12.63 4.73 -16.28
N LEU A 601 13.88 4.70 -15.81
CA LEU A 601 14.52 5.88 -15.21
C LEU A 601 14.77 6.99 -16.25
N GLN A 602 15.25 6.62 -17.46
CA GLN A 602 15.47 7.57 -18.54
C GLN A 602 14.16 8.23 -18.96
N LEU A 603 13.09 7.43 -19.10
CA LEU A 603 11.77 7.90 -19.46
C LEU A 603 11.19 8.85 -18.40
N ALA A 604 11.34 8.52 -17.13
CA ALA A 604 10.89 9.37 -16.02
C ALA A 604 11.63 10.73 -16.03
N LYS A 605 12.96 10.73 -16.20
CA LYS A 605 13.75 11.97 -16.30
C LYS A 605 13.32 12.82 -17.48
N MET A 606 13.10 12.21 -18.64
CA MET A 606 12.64 12.90 -19.85
C MET A 606 11.25 13.56 -19.63
N LEU A 607 10.30 12.82 -19.10
CA LEU A 607 8.96 13.35 -18.80
C LEU A 607 9.02 14.46 -17.75
N LYS A 608 9.83 14.31 -16.71
CA LYS A 608 10.01 15.33 -15.65
C LYS A 608 10.51 16.67 -16.23
N VAL A 609 11.53 16.63 -17.10
CA VAL A 609 12.08 17.81 -17.76
C VAL A 609 11.02 18.49 -18.63
N GLU A 610 10.27 17.71 -19.40
CA GLU A 610 9.25 18.23 -20.29
C GLU A 610 8.07 18.85 -19.55
N VAL A 611 7.59 18.21 -18.48
CA VAL A 611 6.56 18.77 -17.59
C VAL A 611 7.03 20.08 -16.96
N ALA A 612 8.29 20.16 -16.55
CA ALA A 612 8.86 21.41 -16.01
C ALA A 612 8.91 22.52 -17.07
N ARG A 613 9.32 22.20 -18.32
CA ARG A 613 9.35 23.14 -19.46
C ARG A 613 7.95 23.69 -19.75
N ILE A 614 6.95 22.83 -19.87
CA ILE A 614 5.56 23.20 -20.14
C ILE A 614 5.01 24.09 -19.01
N SER A 615 5.26 23.70 -17.75
CA SER A 615 4.80 24.45 -16.58
C SER A 615 5.42 25.85 -16.50
N ALA A 616 6.69 26.00 -16.83
CA ALA A 616 7.37 27.30 -16.87
C ALA A 616 6.87 28.20 -18.02
N GLY A 617 6.55 27.65 -19.18
CA GLY A 617 5.98 28.38 -20.32
C GLY A 617 4.59 28.95 -20.03
N LYS A 618 3.72 28.20 -19.37
CA LYS A 618 2.35 28.64 -19.01
C LYS A 618 2.32 29.79 -18.01
N LEU A 619 3.27 29.88 -17.09
CA LEU A 619 3.37 30.99 -16.15
C LEU A 619 3.67 32.32 -16.83
N ARG A 620 4.31 32.31 -18.02
CA ARG A 620 4.61 33.54 -18.80
C ARG A 620 3.43 34.07 -19.60
N THR A 621 2.45 33.21 -19.93
CA THR A 621 1.34 33.52 -20.82
C THR A 621 0.00 33.75 -20.10
N SER A 622 -0.15 33.39 -18.84
CA SER A 622 -1.41 33.54 -18.10
C SER A 622 -1.51 34.89 -17.36
N ASN A 623 -1.96 35.90 -18.07
CA ASN A 623 -2.52 37.13 -17.46
C ASN A 623 -3.98 36.97 -17.00
N SER A 624 -4.59 35.80 -17.22
CA SER A 624 -5.93 35.44 -16.76
C SER A 624 -5.84 34.40 -15.66
N GLY A 625 -6.39 34.69 -14.47
CA GLY A 625 -6.39 33.82 -13.27
C GLY A 625 -7.09 32.45 -13.39
N ARG A 626 -7.04 31.80 -14.56
CA ARG A 626 -7.39 30.42 -14.76
C ARG A 626 -6.17 29.54 -14.36
N SER A 627 -6.32 28.86 -13.25
CA SER A 627 -5.40 27.79 -12.80
C SER A 627 -4.93 26.96 -13.99
N ALA A 628 -3.62 26.96 -14.24
CA ALA A 628 -3.04 26.07 -15.25
C ALA A 628 -3.43 24.63 -14.90
N ARG A 629 -4.19 23.96 -15.78
CA ARG A 629 -4.61 22.56 -15.57
C ARG A 629 -3.37 21.71 -15.39
N ALA A 630 -3.28 21.02 -14.26
CA ALA A 630 -2.10 20.25 -13.89
C ALA A 630 -1.91 19.07 -14.85
N ILE A 631 -0.67 18.86 -15.30
CA ILE A 631 -0.24 17.61 -15.94
C ILE A 631 0.02 16.62 -14.82
N THR A 632 -0.64 15.47 -14.87
CA THR A 632 -0.38 14.37 -13.93
C THR A 632 0.36 13.26 -14.66
N VAL A 633 1.52 12.87 -14.16
CA VAL A 633 2.30 11.74 -14.67
C VAL A 633 2.37 10.67 -13.59
N LYS A 634 2.01 9.44 -13.92
CA LYS A 634 2.20 8.26 -13.10
C LYS A 634 3.09 7.27 -13.85
N MET A 635 4.29 7.00 -13.33
CA MET A 635 5.25 6.10 -13.96
C MET A 635 4.95 4.61 -13.71
N ASN A 636 4.17 4.29 -12.69
CA ASN A 636 3.74 2.93 -12.37
C ASN A 636 2.27 2.97 -11.99
N ASP A 637 1.40 3.04 -13.01
CA ASP A 637 -0.05 3.15 -12.84
C ASP A 637 -0.71 1.78 -13.03
N SER A 638 -0.80 1.00 -11.95
CA SER A 638 -1.40 -0.34 -11.97
C SER A 638 -2.93 -0.31 -12.00
N GLU A 639 -3.55 0.87 -11.86
CA GLU A 639 -5.02 1.02 -11.80
C GLU A 639 -5.64 1.42 -13.14
N VAL A 640 -4.83 1.54 -14.17
CA VAL A 640 -5.28 2.08 -15.48
C VAL A 640 -6.01 1.04 -16.32
N VAL A 641 -5.85 -0.25 -16.03
CA VAL A 641 -6.43 -1.36 -16.82
C VAL A 641 -7.30 -2.25 -15.96
#